data_89f139d6e4dbc4deaffff15998d2a322
#
_entry.id   89f139d6e4dbc4deaffff15998d2a322
#
_cell.length_a   1.000
_cell.length_b   1.000
_cell.length_c   1.000
_cell.angle_alpha   90.00
_cell.angle_beta   90.00
_cell.angle_gamma   90.00
#
_symmetry.space_group_name_H-M   'P 1'
#
loop_
_entity.id
_entity.type
_entity.pdbx_description
1 polymer ?
#
loop_
_entity_poly.entity_id
_entity_poly.type
_entity_poly.pdbx_seq_one_letter_code
_entity_poly.pdbx_strand_id
1 'polypeptide(L)'
;MNTLKICCIYIICLILIVTVCFPGKAQEADTLITSRIEEVTVDAVRTPDWKPVIKIDHRIIDNKDGVSIDELGNSLPSSKIQTNSRGESSIYIRGAGERQIMLFFDGVPLNTPWDNRIDLSLIPLEAVGEISVTRGIPSVTYGVNAISGVVNITSRTIDNSRYSGRFISRFGDNNSRYFSGMFSGGNNVLSYLVAGSHRTSEGFTLPGDFSHPDNPSNQRVNSGSDSFNLFSKVNYLYSRRGSLHISTLIIDSRKQVPPEIDVANPRYWRYPLWRRVGLAVSGKHTFRGTSASKIDYSISGTFLNAQIDQYKDSSFVEINDYENSKDIIFNGRAVYSGMISSTSFLRFVVAGFSTRHNEVILSEGNIARVYNQHCVSFGIEYEYFWKSISTLTGVSYDHSSIAVGDHNLLQNSIYDYSATAGIMYSINNSYSMNASVGRKTRFPTLRESFSGALGRFVANPDLKPETAYSMDAGFQGSHNRGRFDLIFFLTHLHDGIVRESLPEKKFRRINKDIIRTYGMELSYQNSMNDNISMLFRFTYLSALSKNEAGVFADTLEYKPQIMSSVYVLYSFRKNLESMMEINYTRKEYGLRHGIPSFEELPSYVLIHFRLGYTIGLSNKVSLEVFGRVNNIFDKLHYTQWGLPEAGRSFRGGASVEF
;
A
#
# COMPACT_ATOMS: atom_id res chain seq x y z
N MET A 1 -1.59 30.52 -7.60
CA MET A 1 -0.35 31.32 -7.72
C MET A 1 0.47 31.36 -6.42
N ASN A 2 -0.13 31.33 -5.24
CA ASN A 2 0.64 31.33 -3.97
C ASN A 2 1.28 29.95 -3.61
N THR A 3 0.73 28.84 -4.03
CA THR A 3 1.23 27.49 -3.75
C THR A 3 2.55 27.18 -4.47
N LEU A 4 2.71 27.66 -5.71
CA LEU A 4 3.96 27.47 -6.46
C LEU A 4 5.12 28.24 -5.82
N LYS A 5 4.85 29.44 -5.27
CA LYS A 5 5.87 30.24 -4.55
C LYS A 5 6.34 29.58 -3.26
N ILE A 6 5.44 28.91 -2.54
CA ILE A 6 5.78 28.17 -1.32
C ILE A 6 6.62 26.93 -1.65
N CYS A 7 6.27 26.15 -2.68
CA CYS A 7 7.08 25.03 -3.13
C CYS A 7 8.48 25.44 -3.61
N CYS A 8 8.58 26.54 -4.36
CA CYS A 8 9.88 27.06 -4.79
C CYS A 8 10.76 27.51 -3.60
N ILE A 9 10.19 28.11 -2.58
CA ILE A 9 10.91 28.52 -1.36
C ILE A 9 11.45 27.31 -0.61
N TYR A 10 10.66 26.23 -0.46
CA TYR A 10 11.12 25.01 0.19
C TYR A 10 12.20 24.27 -0.60
N ILE A 11 12.09 24.24 -1.92
CA ILE A 11 13.12 23.65 -2.81
C ILE A 11 14.42 24.46 -2.72
N ILE A 12 14.34 25.79 -2.73
CA ILE A 12 15.50 26.68 -2.59
C ILE A 12 16.12 26.54 -1.18
N CYS A 13 15.31 26.43 -0.12
CA CYS A 13 15.81 26.19 1.23
C CYS A 13 16.48 24.81 1.36
N LEU A 14 15.95 23.77 0.73
CA LEU A 14 16.55 22.44 0.73
C LEU A 14 17.90 22.43 -0.03
N ILE A 15 17.96 23.09 -1.17
CA ILE A 15 19.21 23.26 -1.97
C ILE A 15 20.23 24.10 -1.19
N LEU A 16 19.80 25.14 -0.49
CA LEU A 16 20.70 25.98 0.33
C LEU A 16 21.22 25.23 1.56
N ILE A 17 20.42 24.40 2.22
CA ILE A 17 20.85 23.55 3.34
C ILE A 17 21.91 22.53 2.88
N VAL A 18 21.75 21.95 1.69
CA VAL A 18 22.73 21.01 1.13
C VAL A 18 24.03 21.70 0.72
N THR A 19 23.98 22.97 0.26
CA THR A 19 25.17 23.71 -0.17
C THR A 19 25.95 24.39 0.96
N VAL A 20 25.28 24.71 2.07
CA VAL A 20 25.92 25.46 3.19
C VAL A 20 26.50 24.52 4.26
N CYS A 21 26.05 23.27 4.37
CA CYS A 21 26.46 22.37 5.46
C CYS A 21 27.74 21.55 5.22
N PHE A 22 28.37 21.54 4.03
CA PHE A 22 29.53 20.68 3.79
C PHE A 22 30.66 21.27 2.94
N PRO A 23 31.59 21.99 3.54
CA PRO A 23 32.94 22.12 2.98
C PRO A 23 33.82 21.00 3.55
N GLY A 24 33.71 19.77 3.01
CA GLY A 24 34.54 18.65 3.42
C GLY A 24 35.63 18.32 2.40
N LYS A 25 36.90 18.45 2.81
CA LYS A 25 38.06 17.99 2.03
C LYS A 25 37.94 16.49 1.76
N ALA A 26 37.92 16.14 0.49
CA ALA A 26 38.08 14.75 0.06
C ALA A 26 39.47 14.23 0.42
N GLN A 27 39.53 13.20 1.24
CA GLN A 27 40.74 12.42 1.45
C GLN A 27 40.73 11.29 0.41
N GLU A 28 41.75 11.27 -0.44
CA GLU A 28 41.97 10.17 -1.40
C GLU A 28 42.00 8.82 -0.67
N ALA A 29 41.13 7.94 -1.03
CA ALA A 29 41.10 6.54 -0.56
C ALA A 29 41.40 5.63 -1.75
N ASP A 30 42.59 5.07 -1.72
CA ASP A 30 43.05 4.00 -2.60
C ASP A 30 42.18 2.72 -2.48
N THR A 31 42.10 2.01 -3.61
CA THR A 31 41.54 0.68 -3.84
C THR A 31 40.03 0.50 -3.89
N LEU A 32 39.60 0.27 -5.13
CA LEU A 32 38.33 -0.23 -5.61
C LEU A 32 37.80 -1.44 -4.82
N ILE A 33 36.89 -1.20 -3.90
CA ILE A 33 35.87 -2.16 -3.52
C ILE A 33 34.56 -1.51 -3.95
N THR A 34 33.95 -2.02 -5.02
CA THR A 34 32.57 -1.74 -5.41
C THR A 34 31.64 -2.29 -4.33
N SER A 35 31.55 -1.62 -3.17
CA SER A 35 30.44 -1.81 -2.27
C SER A 35 29.26 -1.07 -2.91
N ARG A 36 28.36 -1.81 -3.59
CA ARG A 36 27.00 -1.33 -3.74
C ARG A 36 26.57 -0.87 -2.35
N ILE A 37 26.17 0.39 -2.21
CA ILE A 37 25.38 0.79 -1.05
C ILE A 37 24.16 -0.09 -1.16
N GLU A 38 24.11 -1.15 -0.35
CA GLU A 38 22.86 -1.89 -0.16
C GLU A 38 21.90 -0.81 0.31
N GLU A 39 20.96 -0.51 -0.57
CA GLU A 39 19.83 0.36 -0.24
C GLU A 39 19.36 -0.08 1.14
N VAL A 40 19.21 0.89 2.06
CA VAL A 40 18.38 0.64 3.21
C VAL A 40 16.94 0.62 2.63
N THR A 41 16.64 -0.44 1.93
CA THR A 41 15.45 -1.14 2.29
C THR A 41 15.55 -1.11 3.78
N VAL A 42 14.66 -0.45 4.51
CA VAL A 42 14.36 -1.02 5.78
C VAL A 42 14.02 -2.45 5.37
N ASP A 43 15.06 -3.29 5.27
CA ASP A 43 14.98 -4.70 5.56
C ASP A 43 14.51 -4.66 6.98
N ALA A 44 13.35 -4.02 7.02
CA ALA A 44 12.54 -3.89 8.18
C ALA A 44 12.43 -5.22 8.77
N VAL A 45 12.56 -6.18 7.98
CA VAL A 45 12.83 -7.55 8.26
C VAL A 45 13.37 -8.04 6.93
N ARG A 46 14.56 -8.54 6.80
CA ARG A 46 14.69 -9.76 6.09
C ARG A 46 13.59 -10.60 6.69
N THR A 47 12.42 -10.60 6.06
CA THR A 47 11.45 -11.66 6.31
C THR A 47 12.30 -12.88 6.14
N PRO A 48 12.53 -13.67 7.20
CA PRO A 48 13.41 -14.81 7.07
C PRO A 48 13.00 -15.49 5.78
N ASP A 49 13.93 -15.97 4.95
CA ASP A 49 13.63 -16.62 3.66
C ASP A 49 12.57 -17.74 3.79
N TRP A 50 12.12 -18.02 5.02
CA TRP A 50 11.08 -18.98 5.36
C TRP A 50 9.63 -18.55 5.02
N LYS A 51 9.35 -17.27 4.79
CA LYS A 51 8.05 -16.82 4.22
C LYS A 51 8.25 -16.37 2.79
N PRO A 52 7.52 -16.92 1.83
CA PRO A 52 7.56 -16.43 0.47
C PRO A 52 7.05 -14.98 0.44
N VAL A 53 7.97 -14.05 0.24
CA VAL A 53 7.68 -12.65 -0.05
C VAL A 53 7.58 -12.53 -1.57
N ILE A 54 6.43 -12.11 -2.06
CA ILE A 54 6.29 -11.83 -3.48
C ILE A 54 6.73 -10.41 -3.75
N LYS A 55 7.61 -10.28 -4.73
CA LYS A 55 8.20 -9.04 -5.17
C LYS A 55 7.70 -8.70 -6.57
N ILE A 56 7.34 -7.44 -6.78
CA ILE A 56 7.11 -6.83 -8.08
C ILE A 56 8.24 -5.84 -8.28
N ASP A 57 9.11 -6.12 -9.21
CA ASP A 57 10.24 -5.27 -9.55
C ASP A 57 9.84 -4.11 -10.47
N HIS A 58 10.74 -3.14 -10.62
CA HIS A 58 10.52 -1.95 -11.46
C HIS A 58 10.20 -2.30 -12.92
N ARG A 59 10.70 -3.43 -13.48
CA ARG A 59 10.38 -3.80 -14.88
C ARG A 59 8.91 -4.12 -15.05
N ILE A 60 8.31 -4.86 -14.11
CA ILE A 60 6.87 -5.11 -14.13
C ILE A 60 6.11 -3.81 -13.92
N ILE A 61 6.54 -2.95 -12.97
CA ILE A 61 5.93 -1.64 -12.70
C ILE A 61 5.95 -0.76 -13.95
N ASP A 62 7.09 -0.63 -14.60
CA ASP A 62 7.27 0.19 -15.80
C ASP A 62 6.46 -0.32 -16.98
N ASN A 63 6.45 -1.64 -17.20
CA ASN A 63 5.67 -2.27 -18.28
C ASN A 63 4.16 -2.26 -18.03
N LYS A 64 3.71 -2.14 -16.80
CA LYS A 64 2.29 -1.90 -16.51
C LYS A 64 1.85 -0.48 -16.84
N ASP A 65 2.80 0.42 -16.99
CA ASP A 65 2.53 1.80 -17.33
C ASP A 65 1.48 2.44 -16.40
N GLY A 66 1.50 2.05 -15.13
CA GLY A 66 0.63 2.56 -14.09
C GLY A 66 1.07 3.97 -13.64
N VAL A 67 0.15 4.74 -13.11
CA VAL A 67 0.42 6.06 -12.52
C VAL A 67 0.37 6.03 -10.99
N SER A 68 -0.32 5.05 -10.42
CA SER A 68 -0.49 4.87 -8.97
C SER A 68 -0.57 3.39 -8.58
N ILE A 69 -0.40 3.09 -7.30
CA ILE A 69 -0.26 1.71 -6.81
C ILE A 69 -1.51 0.87 -7.01
N ASP A 70 -2.70 1.46 -7.00
CA ASP A 70 -3.95 0.75 -7.25
C ASP A 70 -3.97 0.06 -8.62
N GLU A 71 -3.34 0.62 -9.65
CA GLU A 71 -3.23 -0.01 -10.97
C GLU A 71 -2.35 -1.28 -10.98
N LEU A 72 -1.55 -1.50 -9.93
CA LEU A 72 -0.74 -2.71 -9.75
C LEU A 72 -1.48 -3.84 -9.00
N GLY A 73 -2.67 -3.57 -8.48
CA GLY A 73 -3.36 -4.46 -7.55
C GLY A 73 -3.51 -5.89 -8.01
N ASN A 74 -3.88 -6.10 -9.27
CA ASN A 74 -4.01 -7.44 -9.85
C ASN A 74 -2.66 -8.17 -10.01
N SER A 75 -1.54 -7.48 -9.91
CA SER A 75 -0.20 -8.08 -9.90
C SER A 75 0.27 -8.40 -8.48
N LEU A 76 -0.46 -7.97 -7.44
CA LEU A 76 -0.16 -8.36 -6.07
C LEU A 76 -0.86 -9.69 -5.76
N PRO A 77 -0.19 -10.62 -5.06
CA PRO A 77 -0.76 -11.93 -4.81
C PRO A 77 -1.91 -11.85 -3.81
N SER A 78 -2.97 -12.62 -4.05
CA SER A 78 -4.13 -12.76 -3.16
C SER A 78 -4.75 -11.44 -2.77
N SER A 79 -4.53 -10.43 -3.58
CA SER A 79 -5.03 -9.08 -3.34
C SER A 79 -6.18 -8.76 -4.29
N LYS A 80 -7.10 -7.97 -3.80
CA LYS A 80 -8.13 -7.28 -4.55
C LYS A 80 -7.99 -5.79 -4.28
N ILE A 81 -7.97 -4.99 -5.34
CA ILE A 81 -8.19 -3.55 -5.22
C ILE A 81 -9.68 -3.30 -5.38
N GLN A 82 -10.22 -2.47 -4.52
CA GLN A 82 -11.61 -2.06 -4.54
C GLN A 82 -11.70 -0.58 -4.28
N THR A 83 -12.40 0.13 -5.15
CA THR A 83 -12.78 1.52 -4.90
C THR A 83 -14.05 1.52 -4.05
N ASN A 84 -13.97 2.12 -2.88
CA ASN A 84 -15.12 2.24 -1.98
C ASN A 84 -15.98 3.46 -2.31
N SER A 85 -17.15 3.57 -1.69
CA SER A 85 -18.09 4.67 -1.91
C SER A 85 -17.63 6.04 -1.38
N ARG A 86 -16.41 6.14 -0.83
CA ARG A 86 -15.71 7.40 -0.56
C ARG A 86 -14.75 7.77 -1.68
N GLY A 87 -14.67 6.95 -2.74
CA GLY A 87 -13.73 7.11 -3.82
C GLY A 87 -12.28 6.72 -3.47
N GLU A 88 -12.05 6.02 -2.38
CA GLU A 88 -10.72 5.55 -1.95
C GLU A 88 -10.44 4.17 -2.54
N SER A 89 -9.31 4.00 -3.22
CA SER A 89 -8.83 2.70 -3.70
C SER A 89 -8.08 1.97 -2.60
N SER A 90 -8.66 0.89 -2.10
CA SER A 90 -8.16 0.13 -0.95
C SER A 90 -7.71 -1.27 -1.36
N ILE A 91 -6.70 -1.81 -0.67
CA ILE A 91 -6.23 -3.18 -0.86
C ILE A 91 -6.82 -4.13 0.17
N TYR A 92 -7.21 -5.30 -0.30
CA TYR A 92 -7.66 -6.43 0.50
C TYR A 92 -6.73 -7.61 0.21
N ILE A 93 -6.22 -8.28 1.24
CA ILE A 93 -5.34 -9.45 1.12
C ILE A 93 -5.98 -10.62 1.85
N ARG A 94 -6.18 -11.76 1.17
CA ARG A 94 -6.83 -12.95 1.74
C ARG A 94 -8.19 -12.66 2.39
N GLY A 95 -8.92 -11.71 1.83
CA GLY A 95 -10.20 -11.26 2.38
C GLY A 95 -10.11 -10.35 3.61
N ALA A 96 -8.92 -10.10 4.15
CA ALA A 96 -8.74 -9.13 5.23
C ALA A 96 -8.99 -7.71 4.71
N GLY A 97 -9.59 -6.88 5.56
CA GLY A 97 -9.97 -5.51 5.23
C GLY A 97 -8.78 -4.56 5.18
N GLU A 98 -9.01 -3.41 4.60
CA GLU A 98 -8.05 -2.33 4.40
C GLU A 98 -7.36 -1.86 5.70
N ARG A 99 -8.08 -1.88 6.83
CA ARG A 99 -7.55 -1.48 8.14
C ARG A 99 -6.65 -2.51 8.79
N GLN A 100 -6.62 -3.73 8.26
CA GLN A 100 -5.88 -4.86 8.77
C GLN A 100 -4.54 -5.08 8.06
N ILE A 101 -4.24 -4.20 7.09
CA ILE A 101 -3.04 -4.25 6.25
C ILE A 101 -2.23 -2.97 6.47
N MET A 102 -0.94 -3.13 6.72
CA MET A 102 -0.02 -2.00 6.85
C MET A 102 0.77 -1.80 5.56
N LEU A 103 0.86 -0.55 5.12
CA LEU A 103 1.69 -0.13 4.00
C LEU A 103 2.88 0.69 4.51
N PHE A 104 4.05 0.37 3.98
CA PHE A 104 5.28 1.12 4.27
C PHE A 104 5.88 1.63 2.96
N PHE A 105 6.43 2.83 2.98
CA PHE A 105 7.27 3.38 1.92
C PHE A 105 8.65 3.69 2.51
N ASP A 106 9.70 3.02 2.01
CA ASP A 106 11.04 3.08 2.59
C ASP A 106 11.05 2.90 4.13
N GLY A 107 10.20 2.00 4.64
CA GLY A 107 10.05 1.68 6.06
C GLY A 107 9.25 2.68 6.89
N VAL A 108 8.67 3.70 6.28
CA VAL A 108 7.77 4.65 6.93
C VAL A 108 6.32 4.23 6.72
N PRO A 109 5.49 4.09 7.77
CA PRO A 109 4.08 3.76 7.63
C PRO A 109 3.34 4.83 6.83
N LEU A 110 2.55 4.41 5.84
CA LEU A 110 1.71 5.30 5.05
C LEU A 110 0.27 5.38 5.57
N ASN A 111 -0.21 4.35 6.29
CA ASN A 111 -1.56 4.35 6.86
C ASN A 111 -1.76 5.58 7.76
N THR A 112 -2.94 6.20 7.66
CA THR A 112 -3.32 7.31 8.52
C THR A 112 -3.90 6.75 9.82
N PRO A 113 -3.33 6.99 11.01
CA PRO A 113 -3.81 6.38 12.26
C PRO A 113 -5.27 6.69 12.59
N TRP A 114 -5.79 7.83 12.15
CA TRP A 114 -7.22 8.18 12.30
C TRP A 114 -8.15 7.04 11.86
N ASP A 115 -7.86 6.41 10.75
CA ASP A 115 -8.72 5.37 10.14
C ASP A 115 -7.95 4.09 9.77
N ASN A 116 -6.65 4.06 9.98
CA ASN A 116 -5.69 3.01 9.56
C ASN A 116 -5.80 2.61 8.09
N ARG A 117 -6.19 3.55 7.22
CA ARG A 117 -6.33 3.37 5.77
C ARG A 117 -5.39 4.25 5.00
N ILE A 118 -5.26 3.94 3.72
CA ILE A 118 -4.64 4.78 2.71
C ILE A 118 -5.34 4.60 1.38
N ASP A 119 -5.53 5.67 0.65
CA ASP A 119 -5.99 5.64 -0.74
C ASP A 119 -4.80 5.37 -1.67
N LEU A 120 -4.75 4.18 -2.24
CA LEU A 120 -3.67 3.72 -3.12
C LEU A 120 -3.60 4.50 -4.44
N SER A 121 -4.72 5.10 -4.87
CA SER A 121 -4.77 5.94 -6.08
C SER A 121 -3.96 7.22 -5.95
N LEU A 122 -3.56 7.58 -4.73
CA LEU A 122 -2.75 8.76 -4.43
C LEU A 122 -1.26 8.47 -4.33
N ILE A 123 -0.86 7.18 -4.25
CA ILE A 123 0.56 6.82 -4.09
C ILE A 123 1.23 6.70 -5.46
N PRO A 124 2.17 7.59 -5.78
CA PRO A 124 2.81 7.66 -7.08
C PRO A 124 3.80 6.50 -7.32
N LEU A 125 3.93 6.08 -8.58
CA LEU A 125 4.81 4.98 -8.98
C LEU A 125 6.18 5.40 -9.50
N GLU A 126 6.41 6.64 -9.86
CA GLU A 126 7.66 7.08 -10.50
C GLU A 126 8.90 6.86 -9.65
N ALA A 127 8.78 6.98 -8.33
CA ALA A 127 9.87 6.74 -7.39
C ALA A 127 9.98 5.26 -6.95
N VAL A 128 9.00 4.40 -7.31
CA VAL A 128 8.92 3.02 -6.80
C VAL A 128 9.85 2.09 -7.57
N GLY A 129 10.74 1.42 -6.84
CA GLY A 129 11.65 0.41 -7.37
C GLY A 129 11.13 -1.02 -7.21
N GLU A 130 10.56 -1.32 -6.06
CA GLU A 130 10.03 -2.66 -5.73
C GLU A 130 8.81 -2.55 -4.81
N ILE A 131 7.85 -3.42 -5.00
CA ILE A 131 6.76 -3.65 -4.04
C ILE A 131 6.85 -5.09 -3.57
N SER A 132 6.93 -5.27 -2.27
CA SER A 132 6.93 -6.60 -1.64
C SER A 132 5.71 -6.78 -0.74
N VAL A 133 5.11 -7.97 -0.79
CA VAL A 133 3.92 -8.30 -0.01
C VAL A 133 4.21 -9.49 0.90
N THR A 134 4.14 -9.24 2.21
CA THR A 134 4.11 -10.29 3.23
C THR A 134 2.66 -10.61 3.55
N ARG A 135 2.26 -11.85 3.38
CA ARG A 135 0.89 -12.34 3.60
C ARG A 135 0.79 -13.13 4.91
N GLY A 136 -0.42 -13.22 5.44
CA GLY A 136 -0.68 -13.94 6.70
C GLY A 136 -0.09 -13.22 7.90
N ILE A 137 0.63 -13.94 8.76
CA ILE A 137 1.17 -13.41 10.01
C ILE A 137 2.45 -12.62 9.75
N PRO A 138 2.46 -11.29 9.86
CA PRO A 138 3.70 -10.53 9.78
C PRO A 138 4.59 -10.79 11.01
N SER A 139 5.90 -10.61 10.87
CA SER A 139 6.83 -10.61 11.98
C SER A 139 6.42 -9.58 13.05
N VAL A 140 6.73 -9.86 14.31
CA VAL A 140 6.49 -8.92 15.42
C VAL A 140 7.28 -7.62 15.24
N THR A 141 8.30 -7.62 14.41
CA THR A 141 9.13 -6.43 14.16
C THR A 141 8.44 -5.35 13.32
N TYR A 142 7.27 -5.61 12.71
CA TYR A 142 6.47 -4.57 12.06
C TYR A 142 5.68 -3.68 13.03
N GLY A 143 5.62 -4.05 14.30
CA GLY A 143 4.89 -3.29 15.33
C GLY A 143 3.40 -3.55 15.31
N VAL A 144 2.64 -2.57 15.82
CA VAL A 144 1.18 -2.64 16.01
C VAL A 144 0.40 -2.64 14.68
N ASN A 145 -0.83 -3.13 14.71
CA ASN A 145 -1.84 -3.07 13.64
C ASN A 145 -1.52 -3.86 12.36
N ALA A 146 -0.35 -4.48 12.21
CA ALA A 146 -0.03 -5.36 11.10
C ALA A 146 -0.61 -6.76 11.38
N ILE A 147 -1.91 -6.96 11.14
CA ILE A 147 -2.63 -8.16 11.58
C ILE A 147 -2.76 -9.24 10.48
N SER A 148 -2.91 -8.85 9.22
CA SER A 148 -3.20 -9.77 8.12
C SER A 148 -2.25 -9.68 6.94
N GLY A 149 -1.38 -8.69 6.93
CA GLY A 149 -0.38 -8.52 5.88
C GLY A 149 0.34 -7.19 5.94
N VAL A 150 1.45 -7.14 5.23
CA VAL A 150 2.26 -5.94 5.07
C VAL A 150 2.63 -5.76 3.60
N VAL A 151 2.47 -4.55 3.09
CA VAL A 151 2.94 -4.13 1.78
C VAL A 151 4.11 -3.18 2.00
N ASN A 152 5.30 -3.58 1.59
CA ASN A 152 6.48 -2.73 1.58
C ASN A 152 6.73 -2.20 0.18
N ILE A 153 6.84 -0.89 0.08
CA ILE A 153 7.21 -0.16 -1.12
C ILE A 153 8.60 0.38 -0.90
N THR A 154 9.51 0.07 -1.79
CA THR A 154 10.87 0.64 -1.78
C THR A 154 11.08 1.55 -2.96
N SER A 155 11.75 2.67 -2.72
CA SER A 155 12.13 3.59 -3.78
C SER A 155 13.14 2.96 -4.75
N ARG A 156 13.30 3.54 -5.93
CA ARG A 156 14.28 3.07 -6.92
C ARG A 156 15.69 3.13 -6.37
N THR A 157 16.51 2.15 -6.76
CA THR A 157 17.93 2.09 -6.44
C THR A 157 18.68 3.20 -7.19
N ILE A 158 19.58 3.87 -6.50
CA ILE A 158 20.42 4.93 -7.06
C ILE A 158 21.74 4.31 -7.52
N ASP A 159 22.07 4.44 -8.80
CA ASP A 159 23.42 4.11 -9.27
C ASP A 159 24.38 5.24 -8.87
N ASN A 160 25.25 4.95 -7.90
CA ASN A 160 26.19 5.92 -7.34
C ASN A 160 27.33 6.31 -8.31
N SER A 161 27.49 5.58 -9.40
CA SER A 161 28.56 5.80 -10.37
C SER A 161 28.12 6.68 -11.55
N ARG A 162 26.80 6.98 -11.67
CA ARG A 162 26.22 7.66 -12.83
C ARG A 162 25.10 8.59 -12.42
N TYR A 163 24.90 9.62 -13.25
CA TYR A 163 23.66 10.38 -13.27
C TYR A 163 22.69 9.65 -14.19
N SER A 164 21.46 9.50 -13.75
CA SER A 164 20.40 8.92 -14.55
C SER A 164 19.12 9.72 -14.39
N GLY A 165 18.35 9.79 -15.45
CA GLY A 165 17.06 10.46 -15.45
C GLY A 165 16.06 9.75 -16.33
N ARG A 166 14.78 9.93 -15.99
CA ARG A 166 13.64 9.44 -16.78
C ARG A 166 12.56 10.50 -16.81
N PHE A 167 12.07 10.83 -18.00
CA PHE A 167 10.90 11.69 -18.19
C PHE A 167 9.85 10.93 -18.96
N ILE A 168 8.58 11.01 -18.50
CA ILE A 168 7.44 10.33 -19.11
C ILE A 168 6.35 11.35 -19.37
N SER A 169 5.78 11.29 -20.58
CA SER A 169 4.54 11.99 -20.96
C SER A 169 3.53 10.99 -21.45
N ARG A 170 2.31 11.02 -20.89
CA ARG A 170 1.20 10.15 -21.30
C ARG A 170 -0.06 10.95 -21.52
N PHE A 171 -0.83 10.52 -22.49
CA PHE A 171 -2.13 11.05 -22.84
C PHE A 171 -3.12 9.91 -23.01
N GLY A 172 -4.36 10.10 -22.60
CA GLY A 172 -5.39 9.08 -22.68
C GLY A 172 -6.78 9.69 -22.81
N ASP A 173 -7.76 8.83 -22.71
CA ASP A 173 -9.17 9.21 -22.77
C ASP A 173 -9.54 10.21 -21.67
N ASN A 174 -10.65 10.91 -21.86
CA ASN A 174 -11.21 11.89 -20.94
C ASN A 174 -10.17 12.97 -20.54
N ASN A 175 -9.44 13.48 -21.51
CA ASN A 175 -8.42 14.50 -21.33
C ASN A 175 -7.37 14.12 -20.25
N SER A 176 -7.15 12.82 -20.09
CA SER A 176 -6.16 12.32 -19.14
C SER A 176 -4.75 12.69 -19.58
N ARG A 177 -4.02 13.33 -18.70
CA ARG A 177 -2.63 13.75 -18.90
C ARG A 177 -1.79 13.37 -17.70
N TYR A 178 -0.61 12.84 -17.98
CA TYR A 178 0.35 12.50 -16.94
C TYR A 178 1.75 12.89 -17.39
N PHE A 179 2.43 13.62 -16.54
CA PHE A 179 3.82 14.00 -16.72
C PHE A 179 4.60 13.59 -15.49
N SER A 180 5.71 12.90 -15.66
CA SER A 180 6.60 12.60 -14.56
C SER A 180 8.06 12.76 -14.95
N GLY A 181 8.87 13.08 -13.94
CA GLY A 181 10.31 13.17 -14.06
C GLY A 181 10.97 12.52 -12.85
N MET A 182 12.02 11.77 -13.08
CA MET A 182 12.89 11.22 -12.06
C MET A 182 14.33 11.56 -12.41
N PHE A 183 15.11 11.93 -11.42
CA PHE A 183 16.53 12.17 -11.54
C PHE A 183 17.26 11.60 -10.33
N SER A 184 18.34 10.86 -10.57
CA SER A 184 19.17 10.29 -9.52
C SER A 184 20.65 10.41 -9.87
N GLY A 185 21.49 10.42 -8.84
CA GLY A 185 22.93 10.48 -9.01
C GLY A 185 23.68 10.61 -7.70
N GLY A 186 24.98 10.72 -7.79
CA GLY A 186 25.82 10.90 -6.63
C GLY A 186 27.15 10.17 -6.73
N ASN A 187 27.68 9.82 -5.57
CA ASN A 187 28.90 9.05 -5.43
C ASN A 187 28.75 8.05 -4.26
N ASN A 188 29.81 7.32 -3.96
CA ASN A 188 29.81 6.29 -2.89
C ASN A 188 29.57 6.85 -1.47
N VAL A 189 29.58 8.15 -1.27
CA VAL A 189 29.38 8.80 0.04
C VAL A 189 28.02 9.47 0.12
N LEU A 190 27.65 10.18 -0.94
CA LEU A 190 26.40 10.92 -1.02
C LEU A 190 25.70 10.62 -2.35
N SER A 191 24.45 10.18 -2.27
CA SER A 191 23.61 9.95 -3.45
C SER A 191 22.21 10.48 -3.21
N TYR A 192 21.50 10.79 -4.30
CA TYR A 192 20.17 11.37 -4.23
C TYR A 192 19.26 10.87 -5.34
N LEU A 193 17.98 10.86 -5.04
CA LEU A 193 16.88 10.59 -5.95
C LEU A 193 15.82 11.68 -5.76
N VAL A 194 15.36 12.26 -6.85
CA VAL A 194 14.20 13.15 -6.87
C VAL A 194 13.25 12.66 -7.96
N ALA A 195 11.99 12.49 -7.63
CA ALA A 195 10.95 12.08 -8.56
C ALA A 195 9.69 12.91 -8.33
N GLY A 196 9.08 13.38 -9.40
CA GLY A 196 7.84 14.15 -9.31
C GLY A 196 6.91 13.81 -10.44
N SER A 197 5.61 13.96 -10.20
CA SER A 197 4.58 13.76 -11.21
C SER A 197 3.42 14.73 -11.05
N HIS A 198 2.76 14.97 -12.16
CA HIS A 198 1.48 15.66 -12.23
C HIS A 198 0.52 14.85 -13.10
N ARG A 199 -0.66 14.56 -12.56
CA ARG A 199 -1.73 13.84 -13.24
C ARG A 199 -3.00 14.68 -13.20
N THR A 200 -3.68 14.76 -14.32
CA THR A 200 -5.03 15.33 -14.41
C THR A 200 -5.91 14.45 -15.30
N SER A 201 -7.17 14.32 -14.97
CA SER A 201 -8.17 13.58 -15.74
C SER A 201 -9.55 14.17 -15.46
N GLU A 202 -10.38 14.27 -16.52
CA GLU A 202 -11.79 14.66 -16.38
C GLU A 202 -12.69 13.49 -15.93
N GLY A 203 -12.10 12.30 -15.74
CA GLY A 203 -12.78 11.10 -15.26
C GLY A 203 -12.44 9.86 -16.10
N PHE A 204 -13.40 8.94 -16.18
CA PHE A 204 -13.26 7.71 -16.98
C PHE A 204 -14.55 7.40 -17.75
N THR A 205 -14.41 6.65 -18.83
CA THR A 205 -15.51 6.19 -19.68
C THR A 205 -16.02 4.85 -19.19
N LEU A 206 -17.34 4.70 -19.09
CA LEU A 206 -18.02 3.44 -18.83
C LEU A 206 -18.09 2.60 -20.13
N PRO A 207 -18.35 1.28 -20.04
CA PRO A 207 -18.53 0.43 -21.22
C PRO A 207 -19.61 0.98 -22.17
N GLY A 208 -19.42 0.75 -23.46
CA GLY A 208 -20.28 1.34 -24.50
C GLY A 208 -21.74 0.85 -24.46
N ASP A 209 -21.99 -0.32 -23.88
CA ASP A 209 -23.33 -0.89 -23.65
C ASP A 209 -23.96 -0.46 -22.31
N PHE A 210 -23.22 0.31 -21.48
CA PHE A 210 -23.74 0.81 -20.22
C PHE A 210 -24.72 1.96 -20.45
N SER A 211 -25.92 1.85 -19.87
CA SER A 211 -26.93 2.91 -19.89
C SER A 211 -27.67 2.95 -18.54
N HIS A 212 -27.67 4.10 -17.89
CA HIS A 212 -28.33 4.28 -16.60
C HIS A 212 -28.84 5.71 -16.44
N PRO A 213 -30.06 5.95 -15.90
CA PRO A 213 -30.59 7.30 -15.69
C PRO A 213 -29.70 8.21 -14.85
N ASP A 214 -29.06 7.67 -13.80
CA ASP A 214 -28.16 8.43 -12.93
C ASP A 214 -26.80 8.74 -13.59
N ASN A 215 -26.52 8.18 -14.76
CA ASN A 215 -25.34 8.43 -15.55
C ASN A 215 -25.66 8.47 -17.03
N PRO A 216 -26.26 9.55 -17.53
CA PRO A 216 -26.85 9.61 -18.87
C PRO A 216 -25.83 9.65 -20.03
N SER A 217 -24.56 9.86 -19.74
CA SER A 217 -23.46 9.81 -20.70
C SER A 217 -22.56 8.60 -20.45
N ASN A 218 -21.75 8.22 -21.45
CA ASN A 218 -20.75 7.18 -21.25
C ASN A 218 -19.60 7.61 -20.31
N GLN A 219 -19.43 8.92 -20.11
CA GLN A 219 -18.47 9.40 -19.12
C GLN A 219 -19.07 9.28 -17.72
N ARG A 220 -18.32 8.70 -16.80
CA ARG A 220 -18.74 8.55 -15.41
C ARG A 220 -18.86 9.91 -14.73
N VAL A 221 -20.04 10.22 -14.20
CA VAL A 221 -20.32 11.48 -13.51
C VAL A 221 -19.41 11.64 -12.29
N ASN A 222 -18.84 12.84 -12.11
CA ASN A 222 -18.03 13.22 -10.95
C ASN A 222 -16.87 12.25 -10.65
N SER A 223 -16.09 11.91 -11.69
CA SER A 223 -14.97 10.96 -11.60
C SER A 223 -13.59 11.58 -11.89
N GLY A 224 -13.52 12.90 -12.03
CA GLY A 224 -12.29 13.62 -12.33
C GLY A 224 -11.32 13.69 -11.15
N SER A 225 -10.04 13.91 -11.46
CA SER A 225 -8.97 14.07 -10.48
C SER A 225 -7.83 14.95 -10.98
N ASP A 226 -7.16 15.61 -10.05
CA ASP A 226 -5.93 16.38 -10.26
C ASP A 226 -4.98 16.07 -9.11
N SER A 227 -3.74 15.67 -9.39
CA SER A 227 -2.79 15.26 -8.36
C SER A 227 -1.37 15.65 -8.73
N PHE A 228 -0.67 16.25 -7.79
CA PHE A 228 0.76 16.54 -7.83
C PHE A 228 1.49 15.74 -6.76
N ASN A 229 2.61 15.10 -7.14
CA ASN A 229 3.41 14.31 -6.23
C ASN A 229 4.88 14.70 -6.35
N LEU A 230 5.58 14.69 -5.22
CA LEU A 230 7.03 14.86 -5.16
C LEU A 230 7.61 13.90 -4.11
N PHE A 231 8.59 13.14 -4.52
CA PHE A 231 9.43 12.32 -3.64
C PHE A 231 10.87 12.75 -3.78
N SER A 232 11.58 12.88 -2.66
CA SER A 232 13.02 13.07 -2.66
C SER A 232 13.68 12.19 -1.61
N LYS A 233 14.88 11.70 -1.90
CA LYS A 233 15.69 10.89 -0.99
C LYS A 233 17.16 11.27 -1.14
N VAL A 234 17.82 11.46 -0.02
CA VAL A 234 19.27 11.66 0.05
C VAL A 234 19.85 10.57 0.93
N ASN A 235 20.85 9.85 0.41
CA ASN A 235 21.55 8.82 1.12
C ASN A 235 22.97 9.32 1.46
N TYR A 236 23.37 9.20 2.72
CA TYR A 236 24.69 9.57 3.21
C TYR A 236 25.35 8.37 3.88
N LEU A 237 26.48 7.92 3.33
CA LEU A 237 27.32 6.87 3.90
C LEU A 237 28.38 7.52 4.78
N TYR A 238 28.08 7.71 6.08
CA TYR A 238 29.00 8.38 7.01
C TYR A 238 30.17 7.46 7.44
N SER A 239 30.08 6.16 7.17
CA SER A 239 31.17 5.20 7.36
C SER A 239 30.89 3.91 6.56
N ARG A 240 31.90 3.03 6.42
CA ARG A 240 31.70 1.69 5.83
C ARG A 240 30.70 0.83 6.59
N ARG A 241 30.21 1.27 7.77
CA ARG A 241 29.31 0.53 8.66
C ARG A 241 28.02 1.26 8.93
N GLY A 242 27.86 2.47 8.44
CA GLY A 242 26.69 3.26 8.78
C GLY A 242 26.24 4.15 7.66
N SER A 243 24.92 4.16 7.43
CA SER A 243 24.26 5.03 6.47
C SER A 243 23.09 5.76 7.11
N LEU A 244 22.82 6.94 6.60
CA LEU A 244 21.70 7.80 6.94
C LEU A 244 20.95 8.14 5.65
N HIS A 245 19.63 8.13 5.72
CA HIS A 245 18.74 8.48 4.62
C HIS A 245 17.74 9.52 5.10
N ILE A 246 17.57 10.57 4.31
CA ILE A 246 16.54 11.58 4.54
C ILE A 246 15.63 11.54 3.32
N SER A 247 14.33 11.36 3.55
CA SER A 247 13.35 11.33 2.47
C SER A 247 12.15 12.22 2.76
N THR A 248 11.55 12.75 1.70
CA THR A 248 10.35 13.57 1.74
C THR A 248 9.34 13.04 0.74
N LEU A 249 8.08 12.94 1.15
CA LEU A 249 6.94 12.60 0.29
C LEU A 249 5.89 13.68 0.40
N ILE A 250 5.57 14.33 -0.72
CA ILE A 250 4.52 15.33 -0.83
C ILE A 250 3.48 14.81 -1.82
N ILE A 251 2.21 14.85 -1.41
CA ILE A 251 1.06 14.54 -2.25
C ILE A 251 0.08 15.71 -2.08
N ASP A 252 -0.36 16.30 -3.17
CA ASP A 252 -1.40 17.33 -3.21
C ASP A 252 -2.42 16.93 -4.27
N SER A 253 -3.64 16.62 -3.87
CA SER A 253 -4.66 16.06 -4.74
C SER A 253 -6.03 16.70 -4.53
N ARG A 254 -6.77 16.77 -5.64
CA ARG A 254 -8.21 17.06 -5.67
C ARG A 254 -8.88 15.90 -6.37
N LYS A 255 -9.99 15.43 -5.83
CA LYS A 255 -10.65 14.23 -6.32
C LYS A 255 -12.16 14.38 -6.26
N GLN A 256 -12.81 14.01 -7.35
CA GLN A 256 -14.26 13.83 -7.40
C GLN A 256 -14.59 12.38 -7.01
N VAL A 257 -15.77 12.17 -6.43
CA VAL A 257 -16.24 10.85 -6.00
C VAL A 257 -17.48 10.50 -6.80
N PRO A 258 -17.42 9.49 -7.66
CA PRO A 258 -18.59 9.05 -8.41
C PRO A 258 -19.73 8.65 -7.48
N PRO A 259 -20.93 9.23 -7.60
CA PRO A 259 -22.05 8.84 -6.77
C PRO A 259 -22.48 7.40 -7.09
N GLU A 260 -22.91 6.66 -6.09
CA GLU A 260 -23.44 5.31 -6.30
C GLU A 260 -24.70 5.38 -7.17
N ILE A 261 -24.83 4.48 -8.14
CA ILE A 261 -26.04 4.29 -8.93
C ILE A 261 -26.96 3.26 -8.26
N ASP A 262 -28.25 3.30 -8.59
CA ASP A 262 -29.27 2.40 -8.02
C ASP A 262 -29.40 2.45 -6.50
N VAL A 263 -29.11 3.58 -5.88
CA VAL A 263 -29.28 3.78 -4.44
C VAL A 263 -30.15 5.00 -4.17
N ALA A 264 -31.00 4.92 -3.15
CA ALA A 264 -31.95 5.99 -2.83
C ALA A 264 -31.27 7.30 -2.36
N ASN A 265 -30.07 7.22 -1.80
CA ASN A 265 -29.34 8.39 -1.27
C ASN A 265 -27.86 8.24 -1.64
N PRO A 266 -27.48 8.51 -2.89
CA PRO A 266 -26.10 8.46 -3.35
C PRO A 266 -25.25 9.53 -2.68
N ARG A 267 -23.94 9.34 -2.66
CA ARG A 267 -23.00 10.32 -2.11
C ARG A 267 -22.57 11.28 -3.20
N TYR A 268 -22.95 12.55 -3.05
CA TYR A 268 -22.49 13.63 -3.91
C TYR A 268 -21.29 14.32 -3.27
N TRP A 269 -20.10 13.68 -3.36
CA TRP A 269 -18.92 14.10 -2.63
C TRP A 269 -17.78 14.55 -3.55
N ARG A 270 -16.97 15.49 -3.04
CA ARG A 270 -15.68 15.86 -3.62
C ARG A 270 -14.66 16.07 -2.51
N TYR A 271 -13.40 15.78 -2.84
CA TYR A 271 -12.25 16.17 -2.05
C TYR A 271 -11.60 17.39 -2.71
N PRO A 272 -11.95 18.63 -2.33
CA PRO A 272 -11.32 19.83 -2.87
C PRO A 272 -9.87 19.97 -2.41
N LEU A 273 -9.50 19.27 -1.33
CA LEU A 273 -8.17 19.25 -0.77
C LEU A 273 -7.87 17.87 -0.17
N TRP A 274 -6.77 17.28 -0.60
CA TRP A 274 -6.11 16.18 0.08
C TRP A 274 -4.61 16.39 -0.02
N ARG A 275 -3.97 16.80 1.07
CA ARG A 275 -2.55 17.14 1.09
C ARG A 275 -1.83 16.37 2.18
N ARG A 276 -0.77 15.68 1.80
CA ARG A 276 0.15 14.99 2.69
C ARG A 276 1.55 15.53 2.50
N VAL A 277 2.22 15.85 3.60
CA VAL A 277 3.65 16.23 3.61
C VAL A 277 4.33 15.36 4.67
N GLY A 278 5.24 14.50 4.25
CA GLY A 278 5.99 13.60 5.11
C GLY A 278 7.48 13.86 5.00
N LEU A 279 8.17 13.87 6.14
CA LEU A 279 9.63 13.88 6.24
C LEU A 279 10.06 12.67 7.07
N ALA A 280 11.07 11.94 6.60
CA ALA A 280 11.62 10.82 7.34
C ALA A 280 13.15 10.84 7.37
N VAL A 281 13.68 10.38 8.49
CA VAL A 281 15.09 10.08 8.68
C VAL A 281 15.20 8.63 9.06
N SER A 282 15.95 7.86 8.28
CA SER A 282 16.20 6.44 8.55
C SER A 282 17.69 6.12 8.38
N GLY A 283 18.10 5.00 8.93
CA GLY A 283 19.50 4.61 8.78
C GLY A 283 19.79 3.24 9.34
N LYS A 284 21.02 2.78 9.09
CA LYS A 284 21.56 1.56 9.68
C LYS A 284 22.97 1.81 10.22
N HIS A 285 23.30 1.09 11.27
CA HIS A 285 24.66 1.05 11.80
C HIS A 285 25.02 -0.38 12.17
N THR A 286 26.15 -0.89 11.60
CA THR A 286 26.71 -2.20 11.95
C THR A 286 27.85 -2.02 12.96
N PHE A 287 27.73 -2.70 14.09
CA PHE A 287 28.70 -2.58 15.18
C PHE A 287 30.01 -3.33 14.90
N ARG A 288 31.08 -2.92 15.56
CA ARG A 288 32.36 -3.65 15.56
C ARG A 288 32.23 -4.90 16.43
N GLY A 289 32.66 -6.06 15.93
CA GLY A 289 32.70 -7.30 16.71
C GLY A 289 32.65 -8.53 15.82
N THR A 290 32.72 -9.70 16.42
CA THR A 290 32.68 -11.01 15.79
C THR A 290 31.26 -11.39 15.32
N SER A 291 30.24 -10.80 15.88
CA SER A 291 28.84 -11.00 15.52
C SER A 291 28.37 -9.85 14.62
N ALA A 292 27.78 -10.16 13.47
CA ALA A 292 27.22 -9.20 12.53
C ALA A 292 25.98 -8.49 13.12
N SER A 293 26.20 -7.74 14.21
CA SER A 293 25.12 -7.01 14.88
C SER A 293 24.92 -5.64 14.24
N LYS A 294 23.67 -5.26 14.05
CA LYS A 294 23.27 -3.98 13.47
C LYS A 294 22.05 -3.40 14.17
N ILE A 295 21.91 -2.10 14.04
CA ILE A 295 20.67 -1.38 14.35
C ILE A 295 20.14 -0.72 13.07
N ASP A 296 18.87 -0.96 12.76
CA ASP A 296 18.12 -0.26 11.74
C ASP A 296 17.12 0.65 12.46
N TYR A 297 17.01 1.92 12.05
CA TYR A 297 16.14 2.88 12.70
C TYR A 297 15.45 3.79 11.70
N SER A 298 14.25 4.25 12.05
CA SER A 298 13.51 5.27 11.30
C SER A 298 12.70 6.16 12.24
N ILE A 299 12.63 7.45 11.92
CA ILE A 299 11.77 8.44 12.56
C ILE A 299 11.12 9.23 11.44
N SER A 300 9.82 9.47 11.54
CA SER A 300 9.13 10.31 10.55
C SER A 300 8.07 11.21 11.18
N GLY A 301 7.88 12.37 10.56
CA GLY A 301 6.78 13.29 10.82
C GLY A 301 5.93 13.44 9.56
N THR A 302 4.62 13.36 9.69
CA THR A 302 3.67 13.57 8.60
C THR A 302 2.61 14.57 9.01
N PHE A 303 2.34 15.52 8.13
CA PHE A 303 1.19 16.40 8.18
C PHE A 303 0.22 16.00 7.09
N LEU A 304 -1.06 15.77 7.43
CA LEU A 304 -2.14 15.51 6.52
C LEU A 304 -3.24 16.58 6.71
N ASN A 305 -3.76 17.10 5.62
CA ASN A 305 -4.93 17.97 5.61
C ASN A 305 -5.86 17.52 4.50
N ALA A 306 -7.10 17.13 4.87
CA ALA A 306 -8.10 16.65 3.94
C ALA A 306 -9.43 17.34 4.19
N GLN A 307 -10.13 17.70 3.12
CA GLN A 307 -11.47 18.23 3.16
C GLN A 307 -12.38 17.39 2.26
N ILE A 308 -13.56 17.07 2.76
CA ILE A 308 -14.63 16.41 2.02
C ILE A 308 -15.82 17.34 2.00
N ASP A 309 -16.26 17.74 0.81
CA ASP A 309 -17.49 18.48 0.62
C ASP A 309 -18.62 17.52 0.23
N GLN A 310 -19.73 17.57 0.92
CA GLN A 310 -20.98 16.89 0.59
C GLN A 310 -21.92 17.89 -0.08
N TYR A 311 -22.33 17.61 -1.30
CA TYR A 311 -23.28 18.40 -2.04
C TYR A 311 -24.70 17.89 -1.82
N LYS A 312 -25.69 18.76 -2.01
CA LYS A 312 -27.12 18.43 -1.86
C LYS A 312 -27.59 17.42 -2.91
N ASP A 313 -27.09 17.57 -4.13
CA ASP A 313 -27.56 16.80 -5.28
C ASP A 313 -26.47 16.65 -6.36
N SER A 314 -26.83 16.02 -7.47
CA SER A 314 -25.97 15.73 -8.62
C SER A 314 -25.54 16.97 -9.42
N SER A 315 -26.01 18.18 -9.11
CA SER A 315 -25.52 19.42 -9.73
C SER A 315 -24.15 19.83 -9.20
N PHE A 316 -23.77 19.35 -8.01
CA PHE A 316 -22.52 19.71 -7.31
C PHE A 316 -22.30 21.22 -7.17
N VAL A 317 -23.38 21.98 -6.93
CA VAL A 317 -23.35 23.43 -6.77
C VAL A 317 -23.41 23.83 -5.30
N GLU A 318 -24.38 23.30 -4.55
CA GLU A 318 -24.63 23.69 -3.17
C GLU A 318 -24.07 22.65 -2.20
N ILE A 319 -23.18 23.08 -1.30
CA ILE A 319 -22.61 22.24 -0.25
C ILE A 319 -23.66 22.12 0.88
N ASN A 320 -24.01 20.87 1.19
CA ASN A 320 -24.90 20.54 2.30
C ASN A 320 -24.14 20.37 3.63
N ASP A 321 -22.96 19.77 3.57
CA ASP A 321 -22.09 19.55 4.72
C ASP A 321 -20.62 19.44 4.27
N TYR A 322 -19.69 19.63 5.19
CA TYR A 322 -18.28 19.32 4.94
C TYR A 322 -17.59 18.77 6.18
N GLU A 323 -16.57 17.97 5.95
CA GLU A 323 -15.64 17.49 6.95
C GLU A 323 -14.24 18.01 6.58
N ASN A 324 -13.60 18.76 7.48
CA ASN A 324 -12.21 19.18 7.35
C ASN A 324 -11.40 18.50 8.45
N SER A 325 -10.36 17.74 8.07
CA SER A 325 -9.52 17.01 9.00
C SER A 325 -8.04 17.35 8.83
N LYS A 326 -7.35 17.45 9.95
CA LYS A 326 -5.90 17.69 10.01
C LYS A 326 -5.25 16.70 10.96
N ASP A 327 -4.25 16.00 10.46
CA ASP A 327 -3.45 15.06 11.26
C ASP A 327 -2.01 15.52 11.36
N ILE A 328 -1.44 15.38 12.56
CA ILE A 328 -0.01 15.44 12.81
C ILE A 328 0.38 14.07 13.33
N ILE A 329 1.26 13.38 12.61
CA ILE A 329 1.63 11.99 12.87
C ILE A 329 3.15 11.91 13.04
N PHE A 330 3.60 11.33 14.14
CA PHE A 330 4.99 10.97 14.37
C PHE A 330 5.11 9.46 14.44
N ASN A 331 6.05 8.86 13.71
CA ASN A 331 6.36 7.45 13.80
C ASN A 331 7.82 7.29 14.20
N GLY A 332 8.09 6.27 15.00
CA GLY A 332 9.43 5.86 15.39
C GLY A 332 9.58 4.35 15.38
N ARG A 333 10.73 3.87 14.92
CA ARG A 333 11.05 2.45 14.91
C ARG A 333 12.56 2.25 15.03
N ALA A 334 12.96 1.30 15.87
CA ALA A 334 14.34 0.83 15.98
C ALA A 334 14.36 -0.69 16.09
N VAL A 335 15.22 -1.35 15.33
CA VAL A 335 15.43 -2.79 15.36
C VAL A 335 16.91 -3.08 15.53
N TYR A 336 17.26 -3.58 16.68
CA TYR A 336 18.57 -4.19 16.90
C TYR A 336 18.51 -5.64 16.45
N SER A 337 19.52 -6.11 15.73
CA SER A 337 19.61 -7.48 15.27
C SER A 337 21.07 -7.97 15.28
N GLY A 338 21.28 -9.23 15.64
CA GLY A 338 22.62 -9.81 15.67
C GLY A 338 22.65 -11.31 15.91
N MET A 339 23.75 -11.93 15.49
CA MET A 339 24.05 -13.32 15.81
C MET A 339 24.48 -13.41 17.28
N ILE A 340 23.83 -14.28 18.05
CA ILE A 340 24.25 -14.62 19.42
C ILE A 340 25.09 -15.89 19.45
N SER A 341 25.01 -16.72 18.38
CA SER A 341 25.89 -17.85 18.13
C SER A 341 25.95 -18.07 16.60
N SER A 342 26.75 -19.03 16.16
CA SER A 342 26.81 -19.43 14.73
C SER A 342 25.49 -19.96 14.16
N THR A 343 24.56 -20.35 15.03
CA THR A 343 23.26 -20.93 14.67
C THR A 343 22.06 -20.14 15.18
N SER A 344 22.28 -19.00 15.83
CA SER A 344 21.20 -18.27 16.50
C SER A 344 21.27 -16.79 16.22
N PHE A 345 20.15 -16.22 15.84
CA PHE A 345 19.99 -14.81 15.54
C PHE A 345 18.88 -14.21 16.39
N LEU A 346 19.09 -13.00 16.89
CA LEU A 346 18.16 -12.32 17.78
C LEU A 346 17.84 -10.92 17.23
N ARG A 347 16.55 -10.52 17.34
CA ARG A 347 16.08 -9.17 17.05
C ARG A 347 15.33 -8.61 18.24
N PHE A 348 15.58 -7.35 18.56
CA PHE A 348 14.76 -6.56 19.44
C PHE A 348 14.16 -5.41 18.64
N VAL A 349 12.89 -5.13 18.85
CA VAL A 349 12.21 -4.02 18.21
C VAL A 349 11.50 -3.14 19.22
N VAL A 350 11.61 -1.84 19.00
CA VAL A 350 10.72 -0.82 19.57
C VAL A 350 10.13 -0.05 18.40
N ALA A 351 8.81 0.00 18.31
CA ALA A 351 8.12 0.71 17.27
C ALA A 351 6.87 1.40 17.83
N GLY A 352 6.47 2.52 17.23
CA GLY A 352 5.25 3.17 17.66
C GLY A 352 4.93 4.41 16.84
N PHE A 353 3.75 4.95 17.13
CA PHE A 353 3.32 6.23 16.57
C PHE A 353 2.57 7.08 17.60
N SER A 354 2.58 8.37 17.34
CA SER A 354 1.77 9.37 18.01
C SER A 354 1.01 10.15 16.96
N THR A 355 -0.30 10.27 17.08
CA THR A 355 -1.12 11.09 16.19
C THR A 355 -2.00 12.04 16.98
N ARG A 356 -2.10 13.27 16.45
CA ARG A 356 -3.11 14.25 16.83
C ARG A 356 -3.99 14.51 15.61
N HIS A 357 -5.26 14.14 15.73
CA HIS A 357 -6.29 14.36 14.72
C HIS A 357 -7.22 15.51 15.17
N ASN A 358 -7.45 16.45 14.28
CA ASN A 358 -8.39 17.55 14.48
C ASN A 358 -9.43 17.49 13.37
N GLU A 359 -10.71 17.37 13.74
CA GLU A 359 -11.85 17.25 12.84
C GLU A 359 -12.81 18.42 13.08
N VAL A 360 -13.29 19.04 11.99
CA VAL A 360 -14.34 20.06 11.99
C VAL A 360 -15.42 19.64 11.00
N ILE A 361 -16.68 19.55 11.46
CA ILE A 361 -17.83 19.17 10.65
C ILE A 361 -18.85 20.31 10.71
N LEU A 362 -19.36 20.74 9.55
CA LEU A 362 -20.31 21.86 9.45
C LEU A 362 -21.61 21.58 10.23
N SER A 363 -22.23 20.42 9.97
CA SER A 363 -23.49 20.01 10.63
C SER A 363 -23.36 19.81 12.15
N GLU A 364 -22.13 19.73 12.68
CA GLU A 364 -21.85 19.65 14.11
C GLU A 364 -21.46 21.03 14.71
N GLY A 365 -21.81 22.12 14.02
CA GLY A 365 -21.63 23.47 14.50
C GLY A 365 -20.25 24.06 14.29
N ASN A 366 -19.42 23.48 13.40
CA ASN A 366 -18.03 23.90 13.14
C ASN A 366 -17.12 23.86 14.39
N ILE A 367 -17.45 23.03 15.37
CA ILE A 367 -16.66 22.88 16.58
C ILE A 367 -15.50 21.92 16.29
N ALA A 368 -14.27 22.38 16.55
CA ALA A 368 -13.10 21.55 16.42
C ALA A 368 -13.09 20.44 17.48
N ARG A 369 -12.97 19.21 17.06
CA ARG A 369 -12.79 18.05 17.92
C ARG A 369 -11.37 17.53 17.77
N VAL A 370 -10.71 17.32 18.89
CA VAL A 370 -9.32 16.85 18.93
C VAL A 370 -9.26 15.47 19.53
N TYR A 371 -8.53 14.59 18.85
CA TYR A 371 -8.29 13.21 19.27
C TYR A 371 -6.80 12.94 19.23
N ASN A 372 -6.27 12.32 20.27
CA ASN A 372 -4.89 11.92 20.35
C ASN A 372 -4.81 10.40 20.52
N GLN A 373 -3.88 9.75 19.82
CA GLN A 373 -3.60 8.33 20.01
C GLN A 373 -2.09 8.12 20.03
N HIS A 374 -1.62 7.33 20.99
CA HIS A 374 -0.25 6.88 21.09
C HIS A 374 -0.24 5.36 21.12
N CYS A 375 0.55 4.76 20.23
CA CYS A 375 0.76 3.32 20.21
C CYS A 375 2.25 3.02 20.34
N VAL A 376 2.58 2.00 21.12
CA VAL A 376 3.94 1.50 21.25
C VAL A 376 3.95 -0.02 21.26
N SER A 377 4.96 -0.61 20.64
CA SER A 377 5.21 -2.04 20.57
C SER A 377 6.65 -2.34 20.98
N PHE A 378 6.83 -3.31 21.84
CA PHE A 378 8.11 -3.89 22.21
C PHE A 378 8.11 -5.35 21.80
N GLY A 379 9.04 -5.75 20.95
CA GLY A 379 9.09 -7.11 20.43
C GLY A 379 10.48 -7.73 20.51
N ILE A 380 10.50 -9.04 20.62
CA ILE A 380 11.68 -9.88 20.52
C ILE A 380 11.40 -11.00 19.54
N GLU A 381 12.38 -11.31 18.71
CA GLU A 381 12.30 -12.36 17.72
C GLU A 381 13.60 -13.15 17.74
N TYR A 382 13.49 -14.46 17.87
CA TYR A 382 14.60 -15.40 17.90
C TYR A 382 14.50 -16.34 16.72
N GLU A 383 15.63 -16.52 16.01
CA GLU A 383 15.75 -17.39 14.87
C GLU A 383 16.88 -18.39 15.13
N TYR A 384 16.61 -19.67 14.88
CA TYR A 384 17.57 -20.75 15.05
C TYR A 384 17.74 -21.54 13.77
N PHE A 385 19.00 -21.77 13.41
CA PHE A 385 19.41 -22.49 12.20
C PHE A 385 20.07 -23.80 12.58
N TRP A 386 19.52 -24.90 12.10
CA TRP A 386 20.09 -26.22 12.33
C TRP A 386 20.02 -27.05 11.04
N LYS A 387 21.19 -27.21 10.37
CA LYS A 387 21.28 -27.93 9.08
C LYS A 387 20.25 -27.38 8.06
N SER A 388 19.31 -28.23 7.67
CA SER A 388 18.24 -27.90 6.73
C SER A 388 16.99 -27.28 7.37
N ILE A 389 17.00 -27.06 8.68
CA ILE A 389 15.85 -26.51 9.42
C ILE A 389 16.21 -25.11 9.91
N SER A 390 15.31 -24.17 9.68
CA SER A 390 15.31 -22.90 10.39
C SER A 390 13.99 -22.71 11.13
N THR A 391 14.05 -22.16 12.34
CA THR A 391 12.88 -21.85 13.14
C THR A 391 12.90 -20.39 13.51
N LEU A 392 11.71 -19.81 13.61
CA LEU A 392 11.51 -18.44 14.10
C LEU A 392 10.46 -18.45 15.19
N THR A 393 10.73 -17.72 16.28
CA THR A 393 9.76 -17.42 17.32
C THR A 393 9.82 -15.95 17.65
N GLY A 394 8.66 -15.31 17.83
CA GLY A 394 8.59 -13.90 18.16
C GLY A 394 7.43 -13.61 19.09
N VAL A 395 7.63 -12.66 19.99
CA VAL A 395 6.59 -12.14 20.88
C VAL A 395 6.69 -10.61 20.90
N SER A 396 5.56 -9.93 21.01
CA SER A 396 5.52 -8.50 21.29
C SER A 396 4.48 -8.17 22.34
N TYR A 397 4.74 -7.10 23.07
CA TYR A 397 3.78 -6.42 23.94
C TYR A 397 3.41 -5.10 23.26
N ASP A 398 2.12 -4.88 23.10
CA ASP A 398 1.56 -3.78 22.36
C ASP A 398 0.63 -2.95 23.26
N HIS A 399 0.78 -1.63 23.24
CA HIS A 399 -0.03 -0.72 24.04
C HIS A 399 -0.56 0.42 23.18
N SER A 400 -1.83 0.77 23.37
CA SER A 400 -2.49 1.93 22.76
C SER A 400 -3.16 2.77 23.83
N SER A 401 -2.93 4.07 23.83
CA SER A 401 -3.67 5.04 24.62
C SER A 401 -4.36 6.05 23.74
N ILE A 402 -5.61 6.38 24.08
CA ILE A 402 -6.45 7.32 23.36
C ILE A 402 -6.89 8.39 24.35
N ALA A 403 -6.85 9.67 23.92
CA ALA A 403 -7.35 10.80 24.66
C ALA A 403 -8.22 11.68 23.75
N VAL A 404 -9.36 12.16 24.25
CA VAL A 404 -10.31 13.00 23.55
C VAL A 404 -10.39 14.39 24.19
N GLY A 405 -10.36 15.42 23.37
CA GLY A 405 -10.36 16.82 23.78
C GLY A 405 -8.96 17.36 24.08
N ASP A 406 -8.82 18.68 24.09
CA ASP A 406 -7.53 19.36 24.32
C ASP A 406 -7.00 19.15 25.77
N HIS A 407 -7.89 18.81 26.71
CA HIS A 407 -7.57 18.57 28.11
C HIS A 407 -7.64 17.10 28.52
N ASN A 408 -7.59 16.16 27.54
CA ASN A 408 -7.64 14.70 27.77
C ASN A 408 -8.84 14.27 28.65
N LEU A 409 -10.03 14.81 28.35
CA LEU A 409 -11.27 14.61 29.12
C LEU A 409 -11.71 13.15 29.20
N LEU A 410 -11.34 12.33 28.21
CA LEU A 410 -11.54 10.88 28.20
C LEU A 410 -10.21 10.25 27.86
N GLN A 411 -9.73 9.36 28.72
CA GLN A 411 -8.51 8.60 28.48
C GLN A 411 -8.82 7.11 28.55
N ASN A 412 -8.48 6.38 27.49
CA ASN A 412 -8.59 4.93 27.45
C ASN A 412 -7.22 4.33 27.11
N SER A 413 -6.85 3.29 27.81
CA SER A 413 -5.60 2.55 27.62
C SER A 413 -5.90 1.08 27.41
N ILE A 414 -5.42 0.55 26.29
CA ILE A 414 -5.61 -0.84 25.89
C ILE A 414 -4.22 -1.45 25.64
N TYR A 415 -4.00 -2.64 26.14
CA TYR A 415 -2.78 -3.41 25.89
C TYR A 415 -3.13 -4.82 25.46
N ASP A 416 -2.26 -5.38 24.65
CA ASP A 416 -2.39 -6.74 24.14
C ASP A 416 -1.00 -7.27 23.78
N TYR A 417 -0.93 -8.53 23.32
CA TYR A 417 0.30 -9.15 22.89
C TYR A 417 0.15 -9.80 21.52
N SER A 418 1.28 -9.92 20.82
CA SER A 418 1.36 -10.73 19.59
C SER A 418 2.40 -11.83 19.78
N ALA A 419 2.17 -12.97 19.14
CA ALA A 419 3.11 -14.09 19.15
C ALA A 419 3.13 -14.77 17.78
N THR A 420 4.33 -15.15 17.33
CA THR A 420 4.52 -15.85 16.06
C THR A 420 5.51 -16.99 16.23
N ALA A 421 5.27 -18.10 15.53
CA ALA A 421 6.22 -19.19 15.41
C ALA A 421 6.20 -19.73 13.98
N GLY A 422 7.36 -20.13 13.50
CA GLY A 422 7.49 -20.69 12.16
C GLY A 422 8.67 -21.66 12.06
N ILE A 423 8.56 -22.56 11.11
CA ILE A 423 9.57 -23.53 10.75
C ILE A 423 9.70 -23.58 9.23
N MET A 424 10.93 -23.65 8.74
CA MET A 424 11.26 -23.96 7.35
C MET A 424 12.17 -25.18 7.30
N TYR A 425 11.88 -26.07 6.39
CA TYR A 425 12.70 -27.21 6.05
C TYR A 425 13.18 -27.11 4.60
N SER A 426 14.47 -26.93 4.42
CA SER A 426 15.12 -26.94 3.09
C SER A 426 15.34 -28.39 2.67
N ILE A 427 14.55 -28.90 1.73
CA ILE A 427 14.68 -30.25 1.19
C ILE A 427 16.01 -30.36 0.45
N ASN A 428 16.30 -29.35 -0.36
CA ASN A 428 17.55 -29.15 -1.06
C ASN A 428 17.71 -27.67 -1.44
N ASN A 429 18.68 -27.32 -2.27
CA ASN A 429 18.94 -25.94 -2.70
C ASN A 429 17.82 -25.34 -3.56
N SER A 430 16.90 -26.17 -4.08
CA SER A 430 15.83 -25.74 -5.00
C SER A 430 14.45 -25.80 -4.37
N TYR A 431 14.23 -26.61 -3.34
CA TYR A 431 12.91 -26.85 -2.77
C TYR A 431 12.92 -26.71 -1.26
N SER A 432 11.88 -26.06 -0.73
CA SER A 432 11.66 -25.93 0.71
C SER A 432 10.17 -26.00 1.08
N MET A 433 9.91 -26.42 2.31
CA MET A 433 8.60 -26.38 2.96
C MET A 433 8.65 -25.42 4.14
N ASN A 434 7.55 -24.76 4.40
CA ASN A 434 7.42 -23.89 5.56
C ASN A 434 6.05 -24.08 6.23
N ALA A 435 6.01 -23.83 7.53
CA ALA A 435 4.76 -23.73 8.28
C ALA A 435 4.90 -22.60 9.31
N SER A 436 3.83 -21.87 9.55
CA SER A 436 3.81 -20.84 10.58
C SER A 436 2.46 -20.72 11.24
N VAL A 437 2.48 -20.30 12.50
CA VAL A 437 1.31 -19.98 13.31
C VAL A 437 1.53 -18.67 14.05
N GLY A 438 0.47 -17.96 14.38
CA GLY A 438 0.62 -16.77 15.21
C GLY A 438 -0.71 -16.15 15.62
N ARG A 439 -0.58 -15.31 16.62
CA ARG A 439 -1.59 -14.40 17.15
C ARG A 439 -1.13 -12.98 16.90
N LYS A 440 -1.99 -12.17 16.28
CA LYS A 440 -1.72 -10.74 16.02
C LYS A 440 -2.92 -9.89 16.40
N THR A 441 -2.64 -8.68 16.84
CA THR A 441 -3.63 -7.74 17.35
C THR A 441 -3.66 -6.46 16.53
N ARG A 442 -4.87 -5.88 16.38
CA ARG A 442 -5.10 -4.54 15.87
C ARG A 442 -5.96 -3.75 16.86
N PHE A 443 -5.49 -2.60 17.27
CA PHE A 443 -6.27 -1.69 18.11
C PHE A 443 -7.36 -0.98 17.28
N PRO A 444 -8.52 -0.66 17.90
CA PRO A 444 -9.51 0.21 17.27
C PRO A 444 -8.88 1.54 16.89
N THR A 445 -9.27 2.05 15.73
CA THR A 445 -8.84 3.38 15.28
C THR A 445 -9.67 4.47 15.96
N LEU A 446 -9.14 5.69 15.97
CA LEU A 446 -9.88 6.85 16.49
C LEU A 446 -11.24 7.01 15.80
N ARG A 447 -11.28 6.81 14.47
CA ARG A 447 -12.52 6.88 13.69
C ARG A 447 -13.50 5.78 14.05
N GLU A 448 -13.03 4.57 14.32
CA GLU A 448 -13.89 3.45 14.72
C GLU A 448 -14.55 3.71 16.07
N SER A 449 -13.83 4.29 17.02
CA SER A 449 -14.30 4.52 18.37
C SER A 449 -15.13 5.79 18.54
N PHE A 450 -14.79 6.87 17.83
CA PHE A 450 -15.31 8.20 18.17
C PHE A 450 -15.99 8.95 17.04
N SER A 451 -15.76 8.62 15.75
CA SER A 451 -16.31 9.42 14.66
C SER A 451 -17.82 9.26 14.53
N GLY A 452 -18.51 10.37 14.52
CA GLY A 452 -19.92 10.47 14.14
C GLY A 452 -20.17 10.29 12.65
N ALA A 453 -19.08 10.37 11.82
CA ALA A 453 -19.11 10.24 10.36
C ALA A 453 -20.30 10.99 9.71
N LEU A 454 -20.32 12.31 9.87
CA LEU A 454 -21.35 13.19 9.32
C LEU A 454 -22.76 12.83 9.86
N GLY A 455 -22.87 12.60 11.17
CA GLY A 455 -24.14 12.32 11.86
C GLY A 455 -24.70 10.91 11.65
N ARG A 456 -23.97 10.04 10.92
CA ARG A 456 -24.44 8.67 10.59
C ARG A 456 -24.06 7.61 11.62
N PHE A 457 -23.03 7.87 12.43
CA PHE A 457 -22.52 6.89 13.40
C PHE A 457 -22.69 7.37 14.83
N VAL A 458 -22.96 6.41 15.71
CA VAL A 458 -22.90 6.58 17.16
C VAL A 458 -21.54 6.08 17.63
N ALA A 459 -20.83 6.90 18.39
CA ALA A 459 -19.52 6.55 18.95
C ALA A 459 -19.61 5.31 19.85
N ASN A 460 -18.56 4.50 19.85
CA ASN A 460 -18.38 3.37 20.75
C ASN A 460 -16.93 3.33 21.26
N PRO A 461 -16.64 3.99 22.39
CA PRO A 461 -15.30 4.02 22.97
C PRO A 461 -14.89 2.68 23.60
N ASP A 462 -15.82 1.74 23.81
CA ASP A 462 -15.59 0.46 24.47
C ASP A 462 -15.18 -0.66 23.50
N LEU A 463 -14.81 -0.31 22.26
CA LEU A 463 -14.32 -1.27 21.29
C LEU A 463 -13.05 -1.98 21.78
N LYS A 464 -13.07 -3.31 21.67
CA LYS A 464 -11.93 -4.18 21.95
C LYS A 464 -11.01 -4.30 20.75
N PRO A 465 -9.74 -4.65 20.94
CA PRO A 465 -8.84 -5.00 19.85
C PRO A 465 -9.35 -6.20 19.04
N GLU A 466 -9.18 -6.15 17.72
CA GLU A 466 -9.33 -7.33 16.89
C GLU A 466 -8.13 -8.26 17.07
N THR A 467 -8.37 -9.55 17.15
CA THR A 467 -7.32 -10.56 17.27
C THR A 467 -7.42 -11.60 16.16
N ALA A 468 -6.36 -11.74 15.35
CA ALA A 468 -6.24 -12.78 14.35
C ALA A 468 -5.37 -13.94 14.84
N TYR A 469 -5.87 -15.15 14.73
CA TYR A 469 -5.11 -16.38 14.81
C TYR A 469 -4.97 -16.93 13.42
N SER A 470 -3.74 -17.08 12.95
CA SER A 470 -3.48 -17.50 11.58
C SER A 470 -2.50 -18.67 11.53
N MET A 471 -2.66 -19.50 10.52
CA MET A 471 -1.81 -20.64 10.20
C MET A 471 -1.54 -20.63 8.70
N ASP A 472 -0.29 -20.82 8.32
CA ASP A 472 0.15 -20.97 6.94
C ASP A 472 0.98 -22.26 6.81
N ALA A 473 0.82 -22.98 5.69
CA ALA A 473 1.71 -24.05 5.26
C ALA A 473 2.05 -23.86 3.79
N GLY A 474 3.32 -23.90 3.45
CA GLY A 474 3.77 -23.60 2.10
C GLY A 474 4.81 -24.58 1.56
N PHE A 475 4.82 -24.70 0.24
CA PHE A 475 5.83 -25.38 -0.53
C PHE A 475 6.32 -24.42 -1.61
N GLN A 476 7.63 -24.21 -1.68
CA GLN A 476 8.24 -23.35 -2.66
C GLN A 476 9.37 -24.08 -3.39
N GLY A 477 9.55 -23.71 -4.64
CA GLY A 477 10.59 -24.29 -5.43
C GLY A 477 11.07 -23.37 -6.52
N SER A 478 12.35 -23.56 -6.89
CA SER A 478 12.97 -22.94 -8.03
C SER A 478 13.60 -23.98 -8.93
N HIS A 479 13.36 -23.88 -10.22
CA HIS A 479 13.93 -24.79 -11.22
C HIS A 479 14.32 -24.00 -12.47
N ASN A 480 15.57 -24.10 -12.89
CA ASN A 480 16.11 -23.34 -14.02
C ASN A 480 15.80 -21.83 -13.88
N ARG A 481 14.91 -21.31 -14.76
CA ARG A 481 14.48 -19.92 -14.83
C ARG A 481 13.10 -19.67 -14.19
N GLY A 482 12.57 -20.67 -13.50
CA GLY A 482 11.24 -20.62 -12.90
C GLY A 482 11.24 -20.73 -11.38
N ARG A 483 10.29 -20.07 -10.76
CA ARG A 483 9.98 -20.18 -9.33
C ARG A 483 8.49 -20.36 -9.15
N PHE A 484 8.10 -21.22 -8.19
CA PHE A 484 6.72 -21.35 -7.77
C PHE A 484 6.61 -21.33 -6.24
N ASP A 485 5.45 -20.86 -5.79
CA ASP A 485 5.08 -20.84 -4.39
C ASP A 485 3.63 -21.34 -4.27
N LEU A 486 3.40 -22.38 -3.49
CA LEU A 486 2.07 -22.92 -3.13
C LEU A 486 1.88 -22.74 -1.64
N ILE A 487 0.81 -22.07 -1.22
CA ILE A 487 0.53 -21.78 0.19
C ILE A 487 -0.92 -22.12 0.50
N PHE A 488 -1.13 -22.84 1.59
CA PHE A 488 -2.43 -23.01 2.25
C PHE A 488 -2.49 -22.13 3.48
N PHE A 489 -3.62 -21.49 3.71
CA PHE A 489 -3.77 -20.58 4.84
C PHE A 489 -5.12 -20.75 5.53
N LEU A 490 -5.13 -20.45 6.81
CA LEU A 490 -6.32 -20.37 7.67
C LEU A 490 -6.15 -19.19 8.61
N THR A 491 -7.16 -18.33 8.70
CA THR A 491 -7.21 -17.23 9.67
C THR A 491 -8.55 -17.20 10.37
N HIS A 492 -8.52 -17.08 11.69
CA HIS A 492 -9.67 -16.79 12.54
C HIS A 492 -9.52 -15.40 13.13
N LEU A 493 -10.45 -14.52 12.83
CA LEU A 493 -10.53 -13.17 13.40
C LEU A 493 -11.57 -13.17 14.52
N HIS A 494 -11.13 -12.87 15.74
CA HIS A 494 -11.97 -12.66 16.91
C HIS A 494 -12.16 -11.17 17.16
N ASP A 495 -13.31 -10.81 17.75
CA ASP A 495 -13.65 -9.42 18.08
C ASP A 495 -13.56 -8.48 16.86
N GLY A 496 -13.86 -8.98 15.64
CA GLY A 496 -13.83 -8.19 14.41
C GLY A 496 -14.74 -6.98 14.50
N ILE A 497 -14.21 -5.79 14.17
CA ILE A 497 -14.97 -4.54 14.25
C ILE A 497 -15.85 -4.41 13.00
N VAL A 498 -17.16 -4.55 13.19
CA VAL A 498 -18.17 -4.51 12.13
C VAL A 498 -19.17 -3.38 12.38
N ARG A 499 -19.92 -3.06 11.33
CA ARG A 499 -21.02 -2.07 11.40
C ARG A 499 -22.32 -2.78 11.81
N GLU A 500 -22.96 -2.27 12.83
CA GLU A 500 -24.32 -2.61 13.25
C GLU A 500 -25.30 -1.51 12.84
N SER A 501 -26.46 -1.87 12.32
CA SER A 501 -27.54 -0.91 12.02
C SER A 501 -28.36 -0.64 13.27
N LEU A 502 -28.61 0.63 13.55
CA LEU A 502 -29.45 1.11 14.64
C LEU A 502 -30.76 1.73 14.08
N PRO A 503 -31.78 1.97 14.93
CA PRO A 503 -32.92 2.81 14.58
C PRO A 503 -32.51 4.18 14.02
N GLU A 504 -33.41 4.89 13.36
CA GLU A 504 -33.17 6.20 12.74
C GLU A 504 -32.10 6.23 11.65
N LYS A 505 -31.84 5.09 10.98
CA LYS A 505 -30.81 4.93 9.92
C LYS A 505 -29.41 5.28 10.39
N LYS A 506 -29.15 5.18 11.69
CA LYS A 506 -27.83 5.32 12.29
C LYS A 506 -27.09 3.98 12.31
N PHE A 507 -25.79 4.04 12.52
CA PHE A 507 -24.91 2.89 12.64
C PHE A 507 -24.06 3.02 13.90
N ARG A 508 -23.61 1.87 14.41
CA ARG A 508 -22.60 1.79 15.45
C ARG A 508 -21.56 0.75 15.07
N ARG A 509 -20.34 0.91 15.50
CA ARG A 509 -19.32 -0.14 15.40
C ARG A 509 -19.34 -0.98 16.63
N ILE A 510 -19.28 -2.29 16.44
CA ILE A 510 -19.28 -3.28 17.51
C ILE A 510 -18.25 -4.34 17.20
N ASN A 511 -17.75 -5.00 18.24
CA ASN A 511 -16.99 -6.23 18.07
C ASN A 511 -17.94 -7.37 17.83
N LYS A 512 -17.71 -8.15 16.78
CA LYS A 512 -18.51 -9.34 16.45
C LYS A 512 -17.61 -10.56 16.34
N ASP A 513 -18.07 -11.67 16.88
CA ASP A 513 -17.29 -12.89 16.92
C ASP A 513 -17.14 -13.54 15.55
N ILE A 514 -15.93 -13.86 15.26
CA ILE A 514 -15.37 -14.84 14.33
C ILE A 514 -15.74 -14.65 12.87
N ILE A 515 -14.78 -14.04 12.15
CA ILE A 515 -14.61 -14.23 10.71
C ILE A 515 -13.57 -15.34 10.51
N ARG A 516 -13.91 -16.34 9.70
CA ARG A 516 -12.99 -17.41 9.30
C ARG A 516 -12.66 -17.26 7.83
N THR A 517 -11.39 -17.16 7.51
CA THR A 517 -10.90 -17.19 6.13
C THR A 517 -9.93 -18.35 5.96
N TYR A 518 -10.08 -19.11 4.88
CA TYR A 518 -9.15 -20.17 4.50
C TYR A 518 -9.05 -20.26 2.99
N GLY A 519 -7.95 -20.79 2.52
CA GLY A 519 -7.76 -20.91 1.08
C GLY A 519 -6.38 -21.42 0.67
N MET A 520 -6.13 -21.24 -0.62
CA MET A 520 -4.92 -21.67 -1.30
C MET A 520 -4.46 -20.58 -2.26
N GLU A 521 -3.16 -20.41 -2.32
CA GLU A 521 -2.48 -19.47 -3.23
C GLU A 521 -1.43 -20.23 -4.04
N LEU A 522 -1.42 -19.99 -5.34
CA LEU A 522 -0.37 -20.46 -6.24
C LEU A 522 0.21 -19.27 -6.98
N SER A 523 1.52 -19.13 -6.95
CA SER A 523 2.28 -18.17 -7.75
C SER A 523 3.33 -18.91 -8.56
N TYR A 524 3.41 -18.62 -9.84
CA TYR A 524 4.44 -19.16 -10.73
C TYR A 524 5.03 -18.05 -11.57
N GLN A 525 6.34 -17.87 -11.48
CA GLN A 525 7.11 -16.93 -12.29
C GLN A 525 8.14 -17.69 -13.09
N ASN A 526 8.23 -17.42 -14.38
CA ASN A 526 9.18 -18.08 -15.26
C ASN A 526 9.66 -17.11 -16.35
N SER A 527 10.97 -17.07 -16.58
CA SER A 527 11.57 -16.52 -17.79
C SER A 527 11.84 -17.67 -18.74
N MET A 528 10.85 -18.02 -19.60
CA MET A 528 10.91 -19.18 -20.51
C MET A 528 12.19 -19.14 -21.37
N ASN A 529 12.51 -17.95 -21.84
CA ASN A 529 13.76 -17.62 -22.52
C ASN A 529 14.09 -16.14 -22.27
N ASP A 530 15.12 -15.63 -22.95
CA ASP A 530 15.55 -14.22 -22.78
C ASP A 530 14.50 -13.20 -23.27
N ASN A 531 13.52 -13.66 -24.04
CA ASN A 531 12.50 -12.82 -24.66
C ASN A 531 11.12 -12.94 -24.00
N ILE A 532 10.83 -14.03 -23.27
CA ILE A 532 9.48 -14.27 -22.71
C ILE A 532 9.59 -14.46 -21.22
N SER A 533 8.89 -13.61 -20.48
CA SER A 533 8.67 -13.74 -19.04
C SER A 533 7.18 -13.87 -18.75
N MET A 534 6.84 -14.80 -17.88
CA MET A 534 5.46 -15.06 -17.48
C MET A 534 5.34 -15.03 -15.96
N LEU A 535 4.26 -14.42 -15.49
CA LEU A 535 3.84 -14.45 -14.09
C LEU A 535 2.39 -14.93 -14.05
N PHE A 536 2.16 -16.04 -13.36
CA PHE A 536 0.83 -16.60 -13.11
C PHE A 536 0.51 -16.55 -11.63
N ARG A 537 -0.70 -16.21 -11.29
CA ARG A 537 -1.22 -16.20 -9.92
C ARG A 537 -2.62 -16.75 -9.88
N PHE A 538 -2.88 -17.52 -8.85
CA PHE A 538 -4.19 -18.09 -8.58
C PHE A 538 -4.45 -18.04 -7.07
N THR A 539 -5.65 -17.65 -6.70
CA THR A 539 -6.11 -17.63 -5.31
C THR A 539 -7.49 -18.25 -5.22
N TYR A 540 -7.63 -19.24 -4.38
CA TYR A 540 -8.92 -19.71 -3.87
C TYR A 540 -9.09 -19.19 -2.45
N LEU A 541 -10.22 -18.57 -2.16
CA LEU A 541 -10.55 -17.95 -0.87
C LEU A 541 -11.97 -18.34 -0.46
N SER A 542 -12.14 -18.84 0.75
CA SER A 542 -13.42 -18.93 1.42
C SER A 542 -13.40 -18.04 2.65
N ALA A 543 -14.34 -17.09 2.72
CA ALA A 543 -14.45 -16.14 3.81
C ALA A 543 -15.86 -16.24 4.41
N LEU A 544 -15.95 -16.67 5.65
CA LEU A 544 -17.20 -16.97 6.34
C LEU A 544 -17.33 -16.11 7.60
N SER A 545 -18.53 -15.63 7.89
CA SER A 545 -18.84 -15.03 9.18
C SER A 545 -19.82 -15.87 9.97
N LYS A 546 -19.73 -15.80 11.30
CA LYS A 546 -20.64 -16.49 12.20
C LYS A 546 -21.92 -15.67 12.34
N ASN A 547 -23.08 -16.27 12.05
CA ASN A 547 -24.37 -15.62 12.23
C ASN A 547 -24.83 -15.67 13.71
N GLU A 548 -25.98 -15.07 14.02
CA GLU A 548 -26.55 -15.05 15.38
C GLU A 548 -26.85 -16.44 15.93
N ALA A 549 -27.17 -17.42 15.07
CA ALA A 549 -27.36 -18.81 15.45
C ALA A 549 -26.06 -19.58 15.67
N GLY A 550 -24.90 -18.93 15.55
CA GLY A 550 -23.59 -19.55 15.72
C GLY A 550 -23.09 -20.37 14.54
N VAL A 551 -23.77 -20.31 13.39
CA VAL A 551 -23.44 -21.05 12.17
C VAL A 551 -22.59 -20.15 11.25
N PHE A 552 -21.53 -20.72 10.66
CA PHE A 552 -20.73 -20.02 9.66
C PHE A 552 -21.48 -19.96 8.33
N ALA A 553 -21.60 -18.77 7.76
CA ALA A 553 -22.23 -18.51 6.48
C ALA A 553 -21.36 -17.57 5.62
N ASP A 554 -21.51 -17.67 4.31
CA ASP A 554 -20.88 -16.76 3.35
C ASP A 554 -21.68 -15.45 3.31
N THR A 555 -21.42 -14.61 4.31
CA THR A 555 -22.12 -13.33 4.53
C THR A 555 -21.17 -12.14 4.53
N LEU A 556 -19.97 -12.30 3.96
CA LEU A 556 -19.00 -11.23 3.85
C LEU A 556 -19.06 -10.58 2.47
N GLU A 557 -19.22 -9.26 2.48
CA GLU A 557 -19.29 -8.46 1.25
C GLU A 557 -17.96 -8.49 0.47
N TYR A 558 -18.07 -8.57 -0.84
CA TYR A 558 -16.98 -8.34 -1.80
C TYR A 558 -15.76 -9.26 -1.61
N LYS A 559 -16.01 -10.53 -1.31
CA LYS A 559 -14.98 -11.58 -1.15
C LYS A 559 -15.09 -12.62 -2.28
N PRO A 560 -14.45 -12.38 -3.45
CA PRO A 560 -14.50 -13.34 -4.55
C PRO A 560 -13.78 -14.63 -4.16
N GLN A 561 -14.42 -15.78 -4.42
CA GLN A 561 -13.84 -17.09 -4.08
C GLN A 561 -12.64 -17.46 -4.93
N ILE A 562 -12.58 -16.98 -6.18
CA ILE A 562 -11.48 -17.27 -7.10
C ILE A 562 -11.03 -15.96 -7.75
N MET A 563 -9.72 -15.73 -7.69
CA MET A 563 -9.02 -14.70 -8.43
C MET A 563 -7.84 -15.33 -9.15
N SER A 564 -7.62 -14.95 -10.40
CA SER A 564 -6.47 -15.41 -11.16
C SER A 564 -5.94 -14.30 -12.05
N SER A 565 -4.63 -14.22 -12.19
CA SER A 565 -3.98 -13.30 -13.13
C SER A 565 -2.85 -13.97 -13.89
N VAL A 566 -2.74 -13.62 -15.16
CA VAL A 566 -1.63 -14.01 -16.04
C VAL A 566 -1.04 -12.73 -16.60
N TYR A 567 0.26 -12.58 -16.46
CA TYR A 567 1.03 -11.50 -17.03
C TYR A 567 2.10 -12.11 -17.93
N VAL A 568 2.16 -11.69 -19.18
CA VAL A 568 3.16 -12.13 -20.15
C VAL A 568 3.85 -10.92 -20.72
N LEU A 569 5.17 -10.88 -20.59
CA LEU A 569 6.04 -9.91 -21.22
C LEU A 569 6.79 -10.60 -22.35
N TYR A 570 6.73 -10.04 -23.53
CA TYR A 570 7.43 -10.53 -24.70
C TYR A 570 8.28 -9.43 -25.34
N SER A 571 9.59 -9.62 -25.33
CA SER A 571 10.56 -8.71 -25.92
C SER A 571 10.98 -9.23 -27.30
N PHE A 572 10.45 -8.63 -28.35
CA PHE A 572 10.79 -8.95 -29.73
C PHE A 572 11.94 -8.05 -30.20
N ARG A 573 13.12 -8.64 -30.51
CA ARG A 573 14.31 -7.92 -31.02
C ARG A 573 14.66 -6.71 -30.15
N LYS A 574 15.15 -6.85 -28.97
CA LYS A 574 15.70 -5.80 -28.07
C LYS A 574 14.96 -4.43 -28.00
N ASN A 575 14.18 -4.08 -29.02
CA ASN A 575 13.59 -2.75 -29.19
C ASN A 575 12.06 -2.73 -29.13
N LEU A 576 11.39 -3.87 -29.36
CA LEU A 576 9.93 -3.98 -29.33
C LEU A 576 9.52 -4.87 -28.15
N GLU A 577 8.77 -4.32 -27.24
CA GLU A 577 8.30 -5.01 -26.05
C GLU A 577 6.76 -4.98 -26.02
N SER A 578 6.15 -6.15 -25.82
CA SER A 578 4.70 -6.25 -25.64
C SER A 578 4.36 -6.88 -24.32
N MET A 579 3.31 -6.40 -23.71
CA MET A 579 2.77 -6.93 -22.46
C MET A 579 1.31 -7.26 -22.63
N MET A 580 0.92 -8.45 -22.16
CA MET A 580 -0.46 -8.87 -22.05
C MET A 580 -0.76 -9.24 -20.61
N GLU A 581 -1.88 -8.77 -20.10
CA GLU A 581 -2.37 -9.08 -18.77
C GLU A 581 -3.82 -9.56 -18.85
N ILE A 582 -4.11 -10.71 -18.22
CA ILE A 582 -5.43 -11.30 -18.15
C ILE A 582 -5.77 -11.47 -16.67
N ASN A 583 -6.89 -10.89 -16.25
CA ASN A 583 -7.37 -10.94 -14.87
C ASN A 583 -8.76 -11.56 -14.84
N TYR A 584 -8.95 -12.60 -14.04
CA TYR A 584 -10.24 -13.23 -13.77
C TYR A 584 -10.63 -13.06 -12.32
N THR A 585 -11.85 -12.62 -12.10
CA THR A 585 -12.50 -12.56 -10.79
C THR A 585 -13.82 -13.29 -10.87
N ARG A 586 -14.01 -14.29 -9.99
CA ARG A 586 -15.28 -15.01 -9.85
C ARG A 586 -16.33 -14.09 -9.24
N LYS A 587 -17.59 -14.42 -9.45
CA LYS A 587 -18.72 -13.73 -8.82
C LYS A 587 -18.52 -13.57 -7.32
N GLU A 588 -19.01 -12.48 -6.81
CA GLU A 588 -18.99 -12.13 -5.39
C GLU A 588 -20.35 -11.59 -4.97
N TYR A 589 -20.52 -11.35 -3.69
CA TYR A 589 -21.80 -10.87 -3.14
C TYR A 589 -21.58 -9.56 -2.39
N GLY A 590 -22.56 -8.66 -2.44
CA GLY A 590 -22.55 -7.42 -1.71
C GLY A 590 -23.95 -6.97 -1.34
N LEU A 591 -24.07 -6.14 -0.31
CA LEU A 591 -25.31 -5.49 0.06
C LEU A 591 -25.57 -4.32 -0.89
N ARG A 592 -26.72 -4.32 -1.55
CA ARG A 592 -27.22 -3.16 -2.26
C ARG A 592 -27.91 -2.23 -1.28
N HIS A 593 -27.57 -0.96 -1.29
CA HIS A 593 -28.20 0.02 -0.40
C HIS A 593 -29.73 0.03 -0.55
N GLY A 594 -30.44 -0.19 0.55
CA GLY A 594 -31.91 -0.22 0.59
C GLY A 594 -32.54 -1.60 0.45
N ILE A 595 -31.74 -2.63 0.13
CA ILE A 595 -32.18 -4.03 0.05
C ILE A 595 -31.44 -4.82 1.14
N PRO A 596 -32.14 -5.49 2.07
CA PRO A 596 -31.50 -6.21 3.17
C PRO A 596 -30.92 -7.57 2.76
N SER A 597 -30.85 -7.87 1.47
CA SER A 597 -30.33 -9.12 0.93
C SER A 597 -28.99 -8.92 0.20
N PHE A 598 -28.15 -9.96 0.26
CA PHE A 598 -26.95 -10.01 -0.57
C PHE A 598 -27.34 -10.23 -2.03
N GLU A 599 -26.82 -9.38 -2.91
CA GLU A 599 -26.95 -9.53 -4.35
C GLU A 599 -25.63 -9.95 -4.97
N GLU A 600 -25.71 -10.68 -6.08
CA GLU A 600 -24.56 -11.20 -6.79
C GLU A 600 -23.98 -10.13 -7.73
N LEU A 601 -22.69 -9.86 -7.60
CA LEU A 601 -21.89 -9.18 -8.64
C LEU A 601 -21.32 -10.25 -9.59
N PRO A 602 -21.56 -10.13 -10.90
CA PRO A 602 -21.18 -11.17 -11.85
C PRO A 602 -19.67 -11.31 -11.99
N SER A 603 -19.22 -12.52 -12.34
CA SER A 603 -17.82 -12.78 -12.67
C SER A 603 -17.39 -12.01 -13.92
N TYR A 604 -16.11 -11.66 -13.98
CA TYR A 604 -15.55 -10.97 -15.13
C TYR A 604 -14.13 -11.41 -15.48
N VAL A 605 -13.78 -11.20 -16.75
CA VAL A 605 -12.41 -11.30 -17.26
C VAL A 605 -12.04 -9.95 -17.86
N LEU A 606 -10.89 -9.43 -17.47
CA LEU A 606 -10.32 -8.21 -18.05
C LEU A 606 -9.02 -8.56 -18.78
N ILE A 607 -8.85 -8.05 -19.98
CA ILE A 607 -7.64 -8.21 -20.78
C ILE A 607 -7.09 -6.83 -21.09
N HIS A 608 -5.79 -6.66 -20.84
CA HIS A 608 -5.05 -5.43 -21.09
C HIS A 608 -3.86 -5.76 -22.00
N PHE A 609 -3.52 -4.84 -22.87
CA PHE A 609 -2.38 -4.98 -23.77
C PHE A 609 -1.58 -3.69 -23.85
N ARG A 610 -0.25 -3.81 -23.87
CA ARG A 610 0.69 -2.71 -24.12
C ARG A 610 1.69 -3.11 -25.19
N LEU A 611 2.07 -2.14 -26.00
CA LEU A 611 3.16 -2.25 -26.95
C LEU A 611 4.07 -1.03 -26.80
N GLY A 612 5.36 -1.26 -26.65
CA GLY A 612 6.40 -0.23 -26.56
C GLY A 612 7.51 -0.47 -27.56
N TYR A 613 8.00 0.61 -28.17
CA TYR A 613 9.15 0.58 -29.07
C TYR A 613 10.21 1.54 -28.61
N THR A 614 11.43 1.01 -28.33
CA THR A 614 12.56 1.77 -27.81
C THR A 614 13.52 2.12 -28.94
N ILE A 615 13.86 3.38 -29.06
CA ILE A 615 14.80 3.96 -30.01
C ILE A 615 16.05 4.43 -29.24
N GLY A 616 17.20 3.86 -29.53
CA GLY A 616 18.48 4.38 -29.03
C GLY A 616 18.83 5.68 -29.74
N LEU A 617 18.80 6.81 -29.05
CA LEU A 617 19.22 8.10 -29.62
C LEU A 617 20.72 8.30 -29.51
N SER A 618 21.34 7.73 -28.47
CA SER A 618 22.79 7.66 -28.28
C SER A 618 23.14 6.46 -27.38
N ASN A 619 24.43 6.27 -27.10
CA ASN A 619 24.89 5.22 -26.18
C ASN A 619 24.36 5.38 -24.74
N LYS A 620 23.77 6.55 -24.42
CA LYS A 620 23.30 6.89 -23.06
C LYS A 620 21.83 7.33 -23.02
N VAL A 621 21.23 7.61 -24.18
CA VAL A 621 19.88 8.17 -24.23
C VAL A 621 19.00 7.26 -25.07
N SER A 622 17.88 6.86 -24.51
CA SER A 622 16.84 6.10 -25.20
C SER A 622 15.50 6.82 -25.14
N LEU A 623 14.73 6.66 -26.20
CA LEU A 623 13.33 7.11 -26.31
C LEU A 623 12.44 5.88 -26.50
N GLU A 624 11.54 5.65 -25.59
CA GLU A 624 10.46 4.66 -25.78
C GLU A 624 9.18 5.41 -26.19
N VAL A 625 8.50 4.90 -27.21
CA VAL A 625 7.12 5.30 -27.57
C VAL A 625 6.23 4.09 -27.33
N PHE A 626 5.12 4.29 -26.64
CA PHE A 626 4.25 3.18 -26.25
C PHE A 626 2.78 3.52 -26.33
N GLY A 627 1.98 2.47 -26.49
CA GLY A 627 0.53 2.52 -26.41
C GLY A 627 -0.02 1.39 -25.55
N ARG A 628 -1.12 1.65 -24.84
CA ARG A 628 -1.82 0.69 -23.99
C ARG A 628 -3.32 0.75 -24.20
N VAL A 629 -3.94 -0.41 -24.19
CA VAL A 629 -5.40 -0.59 -24.16
C VAL A 629 -5.75 -1.37 -22.90
N ASN A 630 -6.59 -0.80 -22.06
CA ASN A 630 -7.15 -1.49 -20.90
C ASN A 630 -8.55 -1.99 -21.25
N ASN A 631 -8.94 -3.13 -20.62
CA ASN A 631 -10.26 -3.73 -20.80
C ASN A 631 -10.66 -3.82 -22.28
N ILE A 632 -9.84 -4.53 -23.10
CA ILE A 632 -9.96 -4.58 -24.57
C ILE A 632 -11.38 -4.94 -25.04
N PHE A 633 -12.07 -5.83 -24.30
CA PHE A 633 -13.41 -6.29 -24.65
C PHE A 633 -14.53 -5.41 -24.09
N ASP A 634 -14.19 -4.26 -23.52
CA ASP A 634 -15.15 -3.29 -22.99
C ASP A 634 -16.12 -3.89 -21.95
N LYS A 635 -15.62 -4.82 -21.14
CA LYS A 635 -16.44 -5.59 -20.19
C LYS A 635 -16.90 -4.72 -19.04
N LEU A 636 -18.22 -4.63 -18.83
CA LEU A 636 -18.81 -4.05 -17.64
C LEU A 636 -18.47 -4.93 -16.41
N HIS A 637 -17.95 -4.29 -15.38
CA HIS A 637 -17.65 -4.95 -14.12
C HIS A 637 -17.80 -3.98 -12.95
N TYR A 638 -17.95 -4.55 -11.77
CA TYR A 638 -18.12 -3.82 -10.51
C TYR A 638 -17.17 -4.39 -9.48
N THR A 639 -16.56 -3.51 -8.69
CA THR A 639 -15.83 -3.91 -7.46
C THR A 639 -16.65 -3.70 -6.21
N GLN A 640 -17.72 -2.90 -6.32
CA GLN A 640 -18.73 -2.65 -5.30
C GLN A 640 -20.07 -2.34 -5.98
N TRP A 641 -21.19 -2.72 -5.36
CA TRP A 641 -22.52 -2.36 -5.85
C TRP A 641 -22.69 -0.84 -6.00
N GLY A 642 -23.30 -0.45 -7.11
CA GLY A 642 -23.53 0.95 -7.46
C GLY A 642 -22.29 1.70 -7.98
N LEU A 643 -21.13 1.05 -8.04
CA LEU A 643 -19.89 1.64 -8.55
C LEU A 643 -19.37 0.86 -9.77
N PRO A 644 -19.92 1.11 -10.98
CA PRO A 644 -19.39 0.55 -12.20
C PRO A 644 -17.98 1.09 -12.45
N GLU A 645 -17.08 0.21 -12.84
CA GLU A 645 -15.69 0.50 -13.16
C GLU A 645 -15.51 0.87 -14.64
N ALA A 646 -14.32 1.38 -14.98
CA ALA A 646 -14.00 1.84 -16.31
C ALA A 646 -14.16 0.77 -17.39
N GLY A 647 -14.74 1.15 -18.51
CA GLY A 647 -14.78 0.39 -19.76
C GLY A 647 -13.43 0.32 -20.44
N ARG A 648 -13.44 0.09 -21.75
CA ARG A 648 -12.22 0.12 -22.57
C ARG A 648 -11.64 1.52 -22.56
N SER A 649 -10.34 1.61 -22.30
CA SER A 649 -9.61 2.87 -22.30
C SER A 649 -8.29 2.76 -23.05
N PHE A 650 -7.91 3.85 -23.72
CA PHE A 650 -6.68 3.98 -24.48
C PHE A 650 -5.77 4.99 -23.83
N ARG A 651 -4.49 4.69 -23.83
CA ARG A 651 -3.45 5.66 -23.48
C ARG A 651 -2.20 5.43 -24.29
N GLY A 652 -1.50 6.51 -24.61
CA GLY A 652 -0.24 6.47 -25.32
C GLY A 652 0.72 7.49 -24.73
N GLY A 653 2.00 7.28 -24.95
CA GLY A 653 3.01 8.16 -24.39
C GLY A 653 4.40 7.93 -24.92
N ALA A 654 5.31 8.72 -24.36
CA ALA A 654 6.74 8.60 -24.60
C ALA A 654 7.52 8.70 -23.29
N SER A 655 8.63 7.96 -23.21
CA SER A 655 9.58 7.99 -22.10
C SER A 655 10.98 8.21 -22.63
N VAL A 656 11.70 9.16 -22.05
CA VAL A 656 13.13 9.40 -22.33
C VAL A 656 13.93 8.99 -21.12
N GLU A 657 14.93 8.15 -21.32
CA GLU A 657 15.88 7.71 -20.30
C GLU A 657 17.33 8.06 -20.70
N PHE A 658 18.12 8.50 -19.72
CA PHE A 658 19.53 8.85 -19.90
C PHE A 658 20.41 8.55 -18.70
#